data_65c38e63253969f1d73b245cf68d8a08
#
_entry.id   65c38e63253969f1d73b245cf68d8a08
#
_cell.length_a   1.000
_cell.length_b   1.000
_cell.length_c   1.000
_cell.angle_alpha   90.00
_cell.angle_beta   90.00
_cell.angle_gamma   90.00
#
_symmetry.space_group_name_H-M   'P 1'
#
loop_
_entity.id
_entity.type
_entity.pdbx_description
1 polymer ?
#
loop_
_entity_poly.entity_id
_entity_poly.type
_entity_poly.pdbx_seq_one_letter_code
_entity_poly.pdbx_strand_id
1 'polypeptide(L)'
;MRGTLKTSTLESKFPLLAVEGNCILSKFADVTAAFRVTLPELFTLTAEEYEALHATWIKALKVLLDHTVVHKQDLFIEERYETPNPEAERTFLSRAYERHFNERPFLRHTCHLFITKSTPERLRQTSASSVLCRGFIIPQEIRDGEAVTRFLESVAQMERILNDSGLLRVDRLTEAEIVGTDSDAGLLARYFALTDERQAAVNEDIRLDPGMMRIGDKLLSMHTLSDLDLLPQSVATDFRFERLSTDRSECRLSFAAPAGLLLGCSHIYNQYLFLDNHDETLKRLEARARNMNSLANYSRGNALNKEWIDLYLNEAHSQGLRSVRCHCNVVVWAESEAELKRLRNDVGSQLATMGCTPHHNTVDVPVLFWAAIPGNEADFPAEESFLTFLEQGVCLFNGETNYRSSLSPFGIKMADRLTGVPLHLDISDLPMKRGITTNRNKFILGPSGSGKSFFTNHMVRQYYEQGAHILLVDTGNSYEGLCSLIHRTTRGRDGIYFTYTEQEPIAFNPFYVEDGVYDIEKRESIKTLLLTLWKRESEEPTRAEEVALSNAVNLYLSKLKTDDSIQPSFNTFYEFLTSDYRRLLEQKHVREKDFDLANLLNVLEPYYRGGEYDYLLNSDRQLDLLSKRFIVFELDNISSNRTLLPVVTIIIMEVFINKMRRLKGIRKMILIEECWKALTSANMSTYIRYLYKTVRKYFGEAVVVTQEVDDIISSPIVKESIINNADCKILLDQRKYMNKFDQIQTLLGLSEKERAQILSINQANDSRRTYKEVWIGLGGVQSAVYATEVSTEEYLCYTTEEREKMEVMARAEKLGGDIQAAIRALAREREDQNFRP
;
A
#
# COMPACT_ATOMS: atom_id res chain seq x y z
N MET A 1 -49.98 -32.74 -5.15
CA MET A 1 -50.47 -32.14 -3.89
C MET A 1 -49.68 -30.85 -3.67
N ARG A 2 -50.31 -29.67 -3.73
CA ARG A 2 -49.64 -28.41 -3.32
C ARG A 2 -49.51 -28.50 -1.79
N GLY A 3 -48.33 -28.79 -1.30
CA GLY A 3 -48.02 -28.70 0.13
C GLY A 3 -48.27 -27.24 0.57
N THR A 4 -49.09 -27.07 1.58
CA THR A 4 -49.23 -25.80 2.27
C THR A 4 -47.88 -25.39 2.80
N LEU A 5 -47.30 -24.30 2.28
CA LEU A 5 -46.10 -23.68 2.82
C LEU A 5 -46.32 -23.37 4.28
N LYS A 6 -45.56 -24.03 5.15
CA LYS A 6 -45.54 -23.71 6.59
C LYS A 6 -44.76 -22.42 6.78
N THR A 7 -45.47 -21.34 7.08
CA THR A 7 -44.85 -20.07 7.43
C THR A 7 -44.61 -19.98 8.93
N SER A 8 -43.45 -19.44 9.34
CA SER A 8 -43.14 -19.09 10.73
C SER A 8 -42.50 -17.74 10.76
N THR A 9 -42.63 -17.00 11.84
CA THR A 9 -41.92 -15.72 12.01
C THR A 9 -40.45 -16.00 12.26
N LEU A 10 -39.58 -15.12 11.75
CA LEU A 10 -38.12 -15.18 12.01
C LEU A 10 -37.85 -15.21 13.50
N GLU A 11 -38.55 -14.39 14.30
CA GLU A 11 -38.44 -14.35 15.76
C GLU A 11 -38.61 -15.71 16.43
N SER A 12 -39.56 -16.54 15.93
CA SER A 12 -39.82 -17.91 16.48
C SER A 12 -38.69 -18.88 16.20
N LYS A 13 -37.89 -18.63 15.18
CA LYS A 13 -36.76 -19.48 14.73
C LYS A 13 -35.40 -18.87 15.03
N PHE A 14 -35.34 -17.59 15.39
CA PHE A 14 -34.12 -16.88 15.70
C PHE A 14 -33.44 -17.52 16.94
N PRO A 15 -32.15 -17.89 16.83
CA PRO A 15 -31.52 -18.74 17.87
C PRO A 15 -31.02 -17.96 19.08
N LEU A 16 -30.90 -16.63 18.97
CA LEU A 16 -30.29 -15.80 20.01
C LEU A 16 -31.33 -15.30 21.01
N LEU A 17 -30.89 -15.19 22.26
CA LEU A 17 -31.68 -14.69 23.36
C LEU A 17 -31.44 -13.21 23.63
N ALA A 18 -30.13 -12.83 23.75
CA ALA A 18 -29.71 -11.47 24.10
C ALA A 18 -28.25 -11.23 23.72
N VAL A 19 -27.86 -9.99 23.73
CA VAL A 19 -26.45 -9.55 23.73
C VAL A 19 -26.24 -8.76 25.00
N GLU A 20 -25.39 -9.23 25.91
CA GLU A 20 -25.10 -8.59 27.19
C GLU A 20 -23.61 -8.65 27.50
N GLY A 21 -23.05 -7.56 28.01
CA GLY A 21 -21.63 -7.51 28.39
C GLY A 21 -20.69 -7.80 27.21
N ASN A 22 -21.06 -7.40 25.99
CA ASN A 22 -20.34 -7.71 24.76
C ASN A 22 -20.21 -9.22 24.47
N CYS A 23 -21.13 -10.02 24.98
CA CYS A 23 -21.31 -11.45 24.68
C CYS A 23 -22.66 -11.70 24.03
N ILE A 24 -22.71 -12.63 23.08
CA ILE A 24 -23.95 -13.10 22.48
C ILE A 24 -24.40 -14.34 23.25
N LEU A 25 -25.66 -14.36 23.67
CA LEU A 25 -26.28 -15.48 24.37
C LEU A 25 -27.29 -16.19 23.46
N SER A 26 -27.11 -17.48 23.21
CA SER A 26 -28.09 -18.26 22.46
C SER A 26 -29.31 -18.65 23.34
N LYS A 27 -30.41 -19.02 22.73
CA LYS A 27 -31.59 -19.58 23.42
C LYS A 27 -31.29 -20.92 24.08
N PHE A 28 -30.17 -21.55 23.73
CA PHE A 28 -29.63 -22.76 24.39
C PHE A 28 -28.59 -22.45 25.47
N ALA A 29 -28.43 -21.16 25.81
CA ALA A 29 -27.46 -20.64 26.77
C ALA A 29 -25.99 -20.86 26.38
N ASP A 30 -25.69 -21.07 25.10
CA ASP A 30 -24.32 -20.95 24.59
C ASP A 30 -23.86 -19.50 24.73
N VAL A 31 -22.59 -19.28 25.08
CA VAL A 31 -22.01 -17.95 25.29
C VAL A 31 -20.93 -17.71 24.24
N THR A 32 -21.09 -16.67 23.45
CA THR A 32 -20.16 -16.33 22.36
C THR A 32 -19.49 -14.97 22.58
N ALA A 33 -18.16 -14.96 22.52
CA ALA A 33 -17.37 -13.74 22.39
C ALA A 33 -17.05 -13.49 20.90
N ALA A 34 -17.38 -12.30 20.41
CA ALA A 34 -17.21 -11.92 19.00
C ALA A 34 -16.08 -10.90 18.83
N PHE A 35 -15.25 -11.08 17.80
CA PHE A 35 -14.12 -10.23 17.49
C PHE A 35 -14.12 -9.82 16.02
N ARG A 36 -13.62 -8.62 15.75
CA ARG A 36 -13.14 -8.23 14.43
C ARG A 36 -11.68 -8.60 14.30
N VAL A 37 -11.31 -9.25 13.20
CA VAL A 37 -9.93 -9.65 12.93
C VAL A 37 -9.35 -8.78 11.83
N THR A 38 -8.22 -8.16 12.13
CA THR A 38 -7.42 -7.41 11.15
C THR A 38 -6.26 -8.29 10.72
N LEU A 39 -6.40 -8.91 9.56
CA LEU A 39 -5.38 -9.77 8.95
C LEU A 39 -4.26 -8.94 8.29
N PRO A 40 -3.06 -9.50 8.08
CA PRO A 40 -2.03 -8.91 7.23
C PRO A 40 -2.53 -8.72 5.79
N GLU A 41 -1.96 -7.74 5.10
CA GLU A 41 -2.30 -7.49 3.70
C GLU A 41 -1.63 -8.52 2.78
N LEU A 42 -2.26 -8.80 1.65
CA LEU A 42 -1.76 -9.79 0.68
C LEU A 42 -0.33 -9.45 0.22
N PHE A 43 0.48 -10.49 -0.01
CA PHE A 43 1.89 -10.41 -0.45
C PHE A 43 2.83 -9.65 0.51
N THR A 44 2.43 -9.49 1.77
CA THR A 44 3.28 -8.84 2.78
C THR A 44 3.98 -9.82 3.72
N LEU A 45 3.70 -11.11 3.62
CA LEU A 45 4.30 -12.15 4.45
C LEU A 45 5.31 -13.01 3.67
N THR A 46 6.38 -13.43 4.36
CA THR A 46 7.31 -14.48 3.89
C THR A 46 6.78 -15.87 4.27
N ALA A 47 7.42 -16.94 3.78
CA ALA A 47 7.08 -18.31 4.20
C ALA A 47 7.23 -18.49 5.72
N GLU A 48 8.31 -17.96 6.31
CA GLU A 48 8.55 -18.03 7.76
C GLU A 48 7.51 -17.22 8.55
N GLU A 49 7.05 -16.09 8.00
CA GLU A 49 5.99 -15.29 8.62
C GLU A 49 4.62 -16.00 8.55
N TYR A 50 4.32 -16.79 7.49
CA TYR A 50 3.14 -17.66 7.45
C TYR A 50 3.22 -18.77 8.47
N GLU A 51 4.38 -19.42 8.62
CA GLU A 51 4.60 -20.41 9.69
C GLU A 51 4.45 -19.80 11.08
N ALA A 52 4.98 -18.59 11.30
CA ALA A 52 4.84 -17.86 12.56
C ALA A 52 3.38 -17.49 12.85
N LEU A 53 2.61 -17.07 11.85
CA LEU A 53 1.18 -16.78 11.96
C LEU A 53 0.39 -18.04 12.32
N HIS A 54 0.68 -19.16 11.66
CA HIS A 54 0.10 -20.47 11.93
C HIS A 54 0.40 -20.93 13.37
N ALA A 55 1.67 -20.86 13.79
CA ALA A 55 2.08 -21.21 15.15
C ALA A 55 1.40 -20.30 16.20
N THR A 56 1.18 -19.04 15.90
CA THR A 56 0.48 -18.09 16.76
C THR A 56 -0.99 -18.50 16.95
N TRP A 57 -1.70 -18.84 15.86
CA TRP A 57 -3.05 -19.38 15.95
C TRP A 57 -3.12 -20.63 16.81
N ILE A 58 -2.24 -21.61 16.59
CA ILE A 58 -2.19 -22.85 17.38
C ILE A 58 -2.00 -22.53 18.86
N LYS A 59 -1.04 -21.68 19.20
CA LYS A 59 -0.77 -21.28 20.59
C LYS A 59 -1.97 -20.60 21.23
N ALA A 60 -2.64 -19.73 20.48
CA ALA A 60 -3.81 -19.01 20.95
C ALA A 60 -5.03 -19.93 21.14
N LEU A 61 -5.24 -20.90 20.25
CA LEU A 61 -6.36 -21.81 20.35
C LEU A 61 -6.15 -22.93 21.39
N LYS A 62 -4.90 -23.30 21.71
CA LYS A 62 -4.56 -24.28 22.75
C LYS A 62 -4.93 -23.83 24.17
N VAL A 63 -5.10 -22.54 24.45
CA VAL A 63 -5.51 -22.05 25.79
C VAL A 63 -7.01 -22.07 25.99
N LEU A 64 -7.81 -22.27 24.93
CA LEU A 64 -9.25 -22.38 25.03
C LEU A 64 -9.69 -23.69 25.69
N LEU A 65 -10.80 -23.62 26.46
CA LEU A 65 -11.39 -24.77 27.16
C LEU A 65 -11.96 -25.77 26.16
N ASP A 66 -12.05 -27.04 26.61
CA ASP A 66 -12.77 -28.05 25.85
C ASP A 66 -14.25 -27.65 25.67
N HIS A 67 -14.89 -28.21 24.64
CA HIS A 67 -16.26 -27.90 24.20
C HIS A 67 -16.44 -26.43 23.78
N THR A 68 -15.40 -25.86 23.24
CA THR A 68 -15.43 -24.53 22.60
C THR A 68 -15.48 -24.67 21.08
N VAL A 69 -16.34 -23.90 20.44
CA VAL A 69 -16.37 -23.74 18.96
C VAL A 69 -15.62 -22.48 18.61
N VAL A 70 -14.68 -22.60 17.70
CA VAL A 70 -13.99 -21.49 17.05
C VAL A 70 -14.54 -21.38 15.65
N HIS A 71 -15.20 -20.27 15.33
CA HIS A 71 -15.72 -19.98 14.01
C HIS A 71 -15.08 -18.70 13.49
N LYS A 72 -14.24 -18.85 12.48
CA LYS A 72 -13.70 -17.72 11.73
C LYS A 72 -14.54 -17.54 10.47
N GLN A 73 -15.06 -16.34 10.26
CA GLN A 73 -15.93 -15.99 9.17
C GLN A 73 -15.32 -14.82 8.37
N ASP A 74 -15.00 -15.10 7.12
CA ASP A 74 -14.52 -14.10 6.17
C ASP A 74 -15.67 -13.75 5.22
N LEU A 75 -16.08 -12.50 5.24
CA LEU A 75 -17.14 -11.95 4.42
C LEU A 75 -16.56 -11.10 3.31
N PHE A 76 -16.78 -11.46 2.07
CA PHE A 76 -16.38 -10.74 0.87
C PHE A 76 -17.63 -10.23 0.17
N ILE A 77 -17.82 -8.91 0.16
CA ILE A 77 -18.99 -8.28 -0.46
C ILE A 77 -18.55 -7.39 -1.61
N GLU A 78 -19.18 -7.57 -2.76
CA GLU A 78 -18.98 -6.67 -3.88
C GLU A 78 -19.61 -5.31 -3.57
N GLU A 79 -18.79 -4.30 -3.61
CA GLU A 79 -19.16 -2.90 -3.49
C GLU A 79 -18.74 -2.16 -4.74
N ARG A 80 -19.32 -0.99 -4.94
CA ARG A 80 -18.92 -0.05 -5.99
C ARG A 80 -18.21 1.13 -5.39
N TYR A 81 -17.09 1.51 -6.03
CA TYR A 81 -16.34 2.68 -5.58
C TYR A 81 -17.21 3.94 -5.73
N GLU A 82 -17.52 4.57 -4.61
CA GLU A 82 -18.20 5.85 -4.57
C GLU A 82 -17.21 6.99 -4.41
N THR A 83 -17.33 7.98 -5.27
CA THR A 83 -16.48 9.17 -5.22
C THR A 83 -16.75 9.98 -3.95
N PRO A 84 -15.77 10.21 -3.06
CA PRO A 84 -16.00 11.05 -1.90
C PRO A 84 -16.33 12.49 -2.33
N ASN A 85 -17.53 12.94 -2.07
CA ASN A 85 -18.08 14.28 -2.31
C ASN A 85 -17.77 14.88 -3.70
N PRO A 86 -18.66 14.72 -4.70
CA PRO A 86 -18.43 15.18 -6.08
C PRO A 86 -18.42 16.71 -6.26
N GLU A 87 -18.91 17.49 -5.29
CA GLU A 87 -19.05 18.95 -5.39
C GLU A 87 -17.89 19.75 -4.77
N ALA A 88 -16.92 19.10 -4.11
CA ALA A 88 -15.74 19.80 -3.62
C ALA A 88 -14.98 20.46 -4.78
N GLU A 89 -14.36 21.62 -4.54
CA GLU A 89 -13.49 22.34 -5.50
C GLU A 89 -12.32 21.46 -5.96
N ARG A 90 -12.55 20.59 -6.95
CA ARG A 90 -11.56 19.68 -7.50
C ARG A 90 -11.01 20.20 -8.82
N THR A 91 -9.74 19.97 -9.06
CA THR A 91 -9.11 20.26 -10.34
C THR A 91 -9.70 19.44 -11.49
N PHE A 92 -9.41 19.84 -12.72
CA PHE A 92 -9.87 19.10 -13.90
C PHE A 92 -9.41 17.64 -13.88
N LEU A 93 -8.13 17.37 -13.60
CA LEU A 93 -7.60 16.01 -13.58
C LEU A 93 -8.13 15.19 -12.40
N SER A 94 -8.30 15.81 -11.23
CA SER A 94 -8.90 15.14 -10.09
C SER A 94 -10.34 14.67 -10.37
N ARG A 95 -11.15 15.50 -11.05
CA ARG A 95 -12.49 15.10 -11.49
C ARG A 95 -12.47 13.99 -12.52
N ALA A 96 -11.51 14.02 -13.46
CA ALA A 96 -11.35 12.96 -14.44
C ALA A 96 -11.00 11.63 -13.79
N TYR A 97 -10.08 11.63 -12.82
CA TYR A 97 -9.71 10.47 -12.03
C TYR A 97 -10.95 9.87 -11.33
N GLU A 98 -11.70 10.68 -10.60
CA GLU A 98 -12.88 10.20 -9.89
C GLU A 98 -13.93 9.59 -10.82
N ARG A 99 -14.19 10.22 -11.99
CA ARG A 99 -15.10 9.65 -13.00
C ARG A 99 -14.64 8.30 -13.53
N HIS A 100 -13.32 8.15 -13.74
CA HIS A 100 -12.74 6.91 -14.26
C HIS A 100 -12.96 5.73 -13.30
N PHE A 101 -12.91 5.98 -12.01
CA PHE A 101 -13.07 4.94 -10.99
C PHE A 101 -14.48 4.83 -10.42
N ASN A 102 -15.38 5.78 -10.70
CA ASN A 102 -16.74 5.74 -10.20
C ASN A 102 -17.46 4.46 -10.65
N GLU A 103 -18.25 3.88 -9.75
CA GLU A 103 -18.99 2.63 -9.98
C GLU A 103 -18.09 1.40 -10.24
N ARG A 104 -16.76 1.49 -10.03
CA ARG A 104 -15.87 0.32 -10.20
C ARG A 104 -16.17 -0.72 -9.12
N PRO A 105 -16.52 -1.96 -9.51
CA PRO A 105 -16.77 -3.02 -8.54
C PRO A 105 -15.47 -3.48 -7.89
N PHE A 106 -15.52 -3.79 -6.61
CA PHE A 106 -14.43 -4.41 -5.85
C PHE A 106 -15.01 -5.24 -4.71
N LEU A 107 -14.25 -6.20 -4.21
CA LEU A 107 -14.64 -6.99 -3.05
C LEU A 107 -14.09 -6.34 -1.78
N ARG A 108 -14.99 -5.92 -0.90
CA ARG A 108 -14.64 -5.54 0.47
C ARG A 108 -14.55 -6.80 1.30
N HIS A 109 -13.48 -6.93 2.06
CA HIS A 109 -13.27 -8.05 2.98
C HIS A 109 -13.41 -7.58 4.42
N THR A 110 -14.25 -8.30 5.17
CA THR A 110 -14.36 -8.20 6.64
C THR A 110 -14.17 -9.58 7.25
N CYS A 111 -13.40 -9.66 8.33
CA CYS A 111 -13.12 -10.92 9.02
C CYS A 111 -13.58 -10.84 10.47
N HIS A 112 -14.35 -11.82 10.87
CA HIS A 112 -14.83 -11.98 12.24
C HIS A 112 -14.37 -13.32 12.85
N LEU A 113 -14.24 -13.35 14.16
CA LEU A 113 -13.92 -14.54 14.92
C LEU A 113 -14.92 -14.67 16.07
N PHE A 114 -15.59 -15.82 16.12
CA PHE A 114 -16.55 -16.15 17.15
C PHE A 114 -16.01 -17.30 17.98
N ILE A 115 -15.97 -17.12 19.31
CA ILE A 115 -15.55 -18.13 20.28
C ILE A 115 -16.75 -18.45 21.14
N THR A 116 -17.29 -19.64 20.94
CA THR A 116 -18.56 -20.08 21.58
C THR A 116 -18.33 -21.19 22.57
N LYS A 117 -18.70 -20.97 23.82
CA LYS A 117 -18.73 -22.00 24.85
C LYS A 117 -20.04 -22.77 24.79
N SER A 118 -19.95 -24.09 24.74
CA SER A 118 -21.10 -24.98 24.67
C SER A 118 -20.90 -26.23 25.57
N THR A 119 -21.77 -27.19 25.42
CA THR A 119 -21.72 -28.47 26.16
C THR A 119 -21.44 -29.65 25.21
N PRO A 120 -20.97 -30.81 25.75
CA PRO A 120 -20.71 -31.99 24.92
C PRO A 120 -21.94 -32.46 24.14
N GLU A 121 -23.12 -32.35 24.72
CA GLU A 121 -24.38 -32.78 24.10
C GLU A 121 -24.74 -31.91 22.91
N ARG A 122 -24.53 -30.60 23.02
CA ARG A 122 -24.78 -29.64 21.93
C ARG A 122 -23.85 -29.89 20.77
N LEU A 123 -22.57 -30.14 21.02
CA LEU A 123 -21.57 -30.35 19.98
C LEU A 123 -21.66 -31.71 19.26
N ARG A 124 -22.53 -32.58 19.71
CA ARG A 124 -22.78 -33.91 19.12
C ARG A 124 -24.16 -34.04 18.47
N GLN A 125 -24.91 -32.96 18.39
CA GLN A 125 -26.24 -32.99 17.77
C GLN A 125 -26.16 -33.16 16.25
N THR A 126 -27.24 -33.65 15.67
CA THR A 126 -27.42 -33.87 14.23
C THR A 126 -28.22 -32.73 13.58
N SER A 127 -28.29 -32.68 12.27
CA SER A 127 -29.14 -31.73 11.53
C SER A 127 -30.61 -31.73 11.98
N ALA A 128 -31.15 -32.94 12.32
CA ALA A 128 -32.52 -33.11 12.82
C ALA A 128 -32.71 -32.48 14.23
N SER A 129 -31.63 -32.23 14.95
CA SER A 129 -31.65 -31.64 16.29
C SER A 129 -31.46 -30.13 16.29
N SER A 130 -31.21 -29.52 15.12
CA SER A 130 -31.02 -28.08 14.97
C SER A 130 -32.19 -27.28 15.53
N VAL A 131 -31.92 -26.12 16.10
CA VAL A 131 -32.91 -25.15 16.59
C VAL A 131 -33.89 -24.73 15.48
N LEU A 132 -33.50 -24.81 14.22
CA LEU A 132 -34.38 -24.61 13.07
C LEU A 132 -35.54 -25.66 13.05
N CYS A 133 -35.30 -26.89 13.50
CA CYS A 133 -36.20 -28.01 13.44
C CYS A 133 -36.91 -28.27 14.76
N ARG A 134 -36.27 -27.96 15.89
CA ARG A 134 -36.77 -28.29 17.27
C ARG A 134 -36.91 -27.02 18.14
N GLY A 135 -37.67 -27.13 19.22
CA GLY A 135 -37.64 -26.23 20.37
C GLY A 135 -36.31 -26.38 21.14
N PHE A 136 -35.98 -25.38 21.94
CA PHE A 136 -34.74 -25.33 22.71
C PHE A 136 -34.89 -25.80 24.17
N ILE A 137 -33.79 -26.31 24.73
CA ILE A 137 -33.65 -26.70 26.12
C ILE A 137 -32.35 -26.05 26.65
N ILE A 138 -32.41 -25.33 27.77
CA ILE A 138 -31.22 -24.69 28.36
C ILE A 138 -30.40 -25.75 29.09
N PRO A 139 -29.13 -26.00 28.71
CA PRO A 139 -28.26 -26.94 29.39
C PRO A 139 -27.95 -26.49 30.83
N GLN A 140 -27.88 -27.42 31.76
CA GLN A 140 -27.66 -27.13 33.18
C GLN A 140 -26.27 -26.54 33.43
N GLU A 141 -25.27 -27.00 32.72
CA GLU A 141 -23.85 -26.61 32.90
C GLU A 141 -23.57 -25.13 32.64
N ILE A 142 -24.34 -24.46 31.78
CA ILE A 142 -24.15 -23.05 31.47
C ILE A 142 -24.81 -22.11 32.49
N ARG A 143 -25.56 -22.64 33.42
CA ARG A 143 -26.09 -21.91 34.59
C ARG A 143 -25.01 -21.62 35.63
N ASP A 144 -23.83 -22.23 35.50
CA ASP A 144 -22.70 -22.03 36.41
C ASP A 144 -21.91 -20.76 36.02
N GLY A 145 -22.00 -19.69 36.80
CA GLY A 145 -21.29 -18.44 36.58
C GLY A 145 -19.76 -18.57 36.63
N GLU A 146 -19.21 -19.52 37.36
CA GLU A 146 -17.77 -19.76 37.39
C GLU A 146 -17.27 -20.38 36.07
N ALA A 147 -18.08 -21.23 35.42
CA ALA A 147 -17.75 -21.80 34.13
C ALA A 147 -17.66 -20.69 33.03
N VAL A 148 -18.61 -19.75 33.05
CA VAL A 148 -18.60 -18.59 32.13
C VAL A 148 -17.39 -17.70 32.41
N THR A 149 -17.06 -17.40 33.64
CA THR A 149 -15.90 -16.61 34.03
C THR A 149 -14.61 -17.26 33.54
N ARG A 150 -14.38 -18.52 33.80
CA ARG A 150 -13.20 -19.28 33.32
C ARG A 150 -13.10 -19.28 31.79
N PHE A 151 -14.24 -19.40 31.10
CA PHE A 151 -14.29 -19.30 29.65
C PHE A 151 -13.82 -17.92 29.17
N LEU A 152 -14.37 -16.85 29.73
CA LEU A 152 -13.98 -15.49 29.35
C LEU A 152 -12.50 -15.16 29.65
N GLU A 153 -11.94 -15.70 30.73
CA GLU A 153 -10.52 -15.63 31.04
C GLU A 153 -9.66 -16.31 29.95
N SER A 154 -10.07 -17.52 29.50
CA SER A 154 -9.36 -18.22 28.42
C SER A 154 -9.45 -17.47 27.09
N VAL A 155 -10.59 -16.85 26.78
CA VAL A 155 -10.78 -16.00 25.63
C VAL A 155 -9.90 -14.74 25.70
N ALA A 156 -9.80 -14.09 26.83
CA ALA A 156 -8.92 -12.93 27.03
C ALA A 156 -7.44 -13.30 26.90
N GLN A 157 -7.05 -14.50 27.33
CA GLN A 157 -5.69 -15.02 27.11
C GLN A 157 -5.41 -15.28 25.63
N MET A 158 -6.36 -15.89 24.91
CA MET A 158 -6.28 -16.08 23.44
C MET A 158 -6.11 -14.73 22.72
N GLU A 159 -6.95 -13.75 23.02
CA GLU A 159 -6.89 -12.40 22.45
C GLU A 159 -5.51 -11.77 22.64
N ARG A 160 -4.95 -11.85 23.85
CA ARG A 160 -3.61 -11.31 24.14
C ARG A 160 -2.53 -12.01 23.32
N ILE A 161 -2.56 -13.36 23.22
CA ILE A 161 -1.56 -14.10 22.43
C ILE A 161 -1.60 -13.69 20.96
N LEU A 162 -2.79 -13.51 20.38
CA LEU A 162 -2.94 -13.09 19.00
C LEU A 162 -2.41 -11.67 18.80
N ASN A 163 -2.77 -10.73 19.67
CA ASN A 163 -2.35 -9.33 19.56
C ASN A 163 -0.84 -9.12 19.83
N ASP A 164 -0.27 -9.85 20.78
CA ASP A 164 1.16 -9.76 21.12
C ASP A 164 2.07 -10.27 19.99
N SER A 165 1.55 -11.05 19.06
CA SER A 165 2.30 -11.55 17.91
C SER A 165 2.74 -10.44 16.94
N GLY A 166 1.99 -9.34 16.87
CA GLY A 166 2.18 -8.28 15.89
C GLY A 166 1.87 -8.66 14.43
N LEU A 167 1.50 -9.93 14.17
CA LEU A 167 1.19 -10.42 12.82
C LEU A 167 -0.26 -10.13 12.40
N LEU A 168 -1.17 -10.16 13.37
CA LEU A 168 -2.58 -9.83 13.19
C LEU A 168 -3.09 -9.05 14.41
N ARG A 169 -4.31 -8.53 14.32
CA ARG A 169 -4.97 -7.87 15.43
C ARG A 169 -6.40 -8.38 15.59
N VAL A 170 -6.82 -8.62 16.81
CA VAL A 170 -8.20 -8.97 17.17
C VAL A 170 -8.74 -7.92 18.14
N ASP A 171 -9.89 -7.35 17.80
CA ASP A 171 -10.57 -6.34 18.59
C ASP A 171 -11.96 -6.89 18.97
N ARG A 172 -12.28 -6.95 20.27
CA ARG A 172 -13.57 -7.45 20.73
C ARG A 172 -14.70 -6.53 20.29
N LEU A 173 -15.77 -7.09 19.71
CA LEU A 173 -16.94 -6.32 19.28
C LEU A 173 -17.76 -5.89 20.49
N THR A 174 -18.28 -4.67 20.41
CA THR A 174 -19.22 -4.10 21.36
C THR A 174 -20.66 -4.55 21.05
N GLU A 175 -21.55 -4.41 22.02
CA GLU A 175 -22.98 -4.67 21.84
C GLU A 175 -23.56 -3.87 20.67
N ALA A 176 -23.19 -2.58 20.54
CA ALA A 176 -23.61 -1.73 19.43
C ALA A 176 -23.15 -2.22 18.05
N GLU A 177 -21.96 -2.80 17.96
CA GLU A 177 -21.45 -3.38 16.70
C GLU A 177 -22.14 -4.70 16.35
N ILE A 178 -22.55 -5.47 17.36
CA ILE A 178 -23.24 -6.75 17.17
C ILE A 178 -24.70 -6.55 16.79
N VAL A 179 -25.43 -5.75 17.57
CA VAL A 179 -26.87 -5.53 17.40
C VAL A 179 -27.16 -4.44 16.39
N GLY A 180 -26.32 -3.39 16.35
CA GLY A 180 -26.52 -2.18 15.57
C GLY A 180 -27.03 -1.00 16.40
N THR A 181 -27.15 0.13 15.73
CA THR A 181 -27.69 1.40 16.25
C THR A 181 -28.74 1.93 15.26
N ASP A 182 -29.42 3.00 15.60
CA ASP A 182 -30.37 3.66 14.68
C ASP A 182 -29.73 4.11 13.35
N SER A 183 -28.41 4.31 13.33
CA SER A 183 -27.67 4.83 12.18
C SER A 183 -26.76 3.81 11.49
N ASP A 184 -26.51 2.66 12.12
CA ASP A 184 -25.58 1.65 11.62
C ASP A 184 -26.09 0.24 11.94
N ALA A 185 -26.27 -0.56 10.88
CA ALA A 185 -26.70 -1.95 11.02
C ALA A 185 -25.63 -2.78 11.74
N GLY A 186 -26.07 -3.59 12.72
CA GLY A 186 -25.15 -4.49 13.42
C GLY A 186 -24.77 -5.71 12.58
N LEU A 187 -23.81 -6.45 13.09
CA LEU A 187 -23.30 -7.67 12.48
C LEU A 187 -24.41 -8.66 12.11
N LEU A 188 -25.40 -8.86 13.00
CA LEU A 188 -26.50 -9.79 12.78
C LEU A 188 -27.39 -9.39 11.59
N ALA A 189 -27.73 -8.10 11.48
CA ALA A 189 -28.55 -7.60 10.37
C ALA A 189 -27.79 -7.73 9.04
N ARG A 190 -26.50 -7.41 9.02
CA ARG A 190 -25.64 -7.53 7.82
C ARG A 190 -25.52 -8.98 7.36
N TYR A 191 -25.38 -9.93 8.28
CA TYR A 191 -25.34 -11.36 7.95
C TYR A 191 -26.60 -11.82 7.22
N PHE A 192 -27.79 -11.49 7.73
CA PHE A 192 -29.04 -11.87 7.11
C PHE A 192 -29.33 -11.14 5.80
N ALA A 193 -28.89 -9.90 5.68
CA ALA A 193 -29.02 -9.11 4.45
C ALA A 193 -27.97 -9.49 3.38
N LEU A 194 -26.96 -10.30 3.73
CA LEU A 194 -25.84 -10.65 2.86
C LEU A 194 -25.17 -9.40 2.26
N THR A 195 -24.88 -8.42 3.13
CA THR A 195 -24.28 -7.13 2.75
C THR A 195 -23.41 -6.60 3.91
N ASP A 196 -22.53 -5.65 3.62
CA ASP A 196 -21.77 -4.89 4.64
C ASP A 196 -22.24 -3.42 4.74
N GLU A 197 -23.38 -3.11 4.15
CA GLU A 197 -23.94 -1.75 4.16
C GLU A 197 -24.38 -1.32 5.56
N ARG A 198 -24.18 -0.03 5.87
CA ARG A 198 -24.56 0.56 7.16
C ARG A 198 -26.06 0.58 7.42
N GLN A 199 -26.88 0.62 6.37
CA GLN A 199 -28.34 0.67 6.45
C GLN A 199 -29.01 -0.67 6.16
N ALA A 200 -28.27 -1.77 6.28
CA ALA A 200 -28.82 -3.11 6.10
C ALA A 200 -30.00 -3.36 7.05
N ALA A 201 -31.10 -3.86 6.52
CA ALA A 201 -32.28 -4.22 7.30
C ALA A 201 -32.72 -5.65 6.97
N VAL A 202 -33.20 -6.38 7.96
CA VAL A 202 -33.73 -7.74 7.79
C VAL A 202 -35.21 -7.62 7.41
N ASN A 203 -35.48 -7.25 6.17
CA ASN A 203 -36.84 -7.04 5.65
C ASN A 203 -37.27 -8.12 4.65
N GLU A 204 -36.39 -9.08 4.35
CA GLU A 204 -36.57 -10.04 3.29
C GLU A 204 -37.11 -11.40 3.83
N ASP A 205 -37.98 -12.04 3.06
CA ASP A 205 -38.45 -13.40 3.35
C ASP A 205 -37.32 -14.42 3.15
N ILE A 206 -37.14 -15.31 4.13
CA ILE A 206 -36.24 -16.45 4.01
C ILE A 206 -37.06 -17.67 3.60
N ARG A 207 -36.75 -18.25 2.44
CA ARG A 207 -37.43 -19.44 1.90
C ARG A 207 -36.50 -20.64 1.91
N LEU A 208 -36.97 -21.73 2.49
CA LEU A 208 -36.27 -23.00 2.58
C LEU A 208 -36.94 -24.00 1.64
N ASP A 209 -36.70 -23.90 0.36
CA ASP A 209 -37.23 -24.81 -0.65
C ASP A 209 -36.33 -26.06 -0.74
N PRO A 210 -36.88 -27.26 -1.09
CA PRO A 210 -36.07 -28.44 -1.27
C PRO A 210 -34.95 -28.23 -2.32
N GLY A 211 -33.70 -28.33 -1.85
CA GLY A 211 -32.51 -28.18 -2.70
C GLY A 211 -32.08 -26.75 -2.96
N MET A 212 -32.79 -25.73 -2.42
CA MET A 212 -32.40 -24.33 -2.59
C MET A 212 -32.85 -23.46 -1.43
N MET A 213 -31.96 -22.62 -0.94
CA MET A 213 -32.28 -21.56 0.04
C MET A 213 -32.36 -20.21 -0.67
N ARG A 214 -33.31 -19.36 -0.26
CA ARG A 214 -33.46 -18.02 -0.83
C ARG A 214 -33.67 -17.00 0.28
N ILE A 215 -33.03 -15.84 0.16
CA ILE A 215 -33.22 -14.66 1.01
C ILE A 215 -33.61 -13.51 0.08
N GLY A 216 -34.88 -13.09 0.16
CA GLY A 216 -35.44 -12.15 -0.81
C GLY A 216 -35.29 -12.67 -2.24
N ASP A 217 -34.63 -11.90 -3.10
CA ASP A 217 -34.34 -12.29 -4.48
C ASP A 217 -33.01 -13.06 -4.63
N LYS A 218 -32.21 -13.18 -3.57
CA LYS A 218 -30.91 -13.86 -3.58
C LYS A 218 -31.08 -15.38 -3.42
N LEU A 219 -30.62 -16.14 -4.41
CA LEU A 219 -30.52 -17.59 -4.40
C LEU A 219 -29.16 -18.01 -3.81
N LEU A 220 -29.14 -18.84 -2.77
CA LEU A 220 -27.91 -19.25 -2.10
C LEU A 220 -27.44 -20.64 -2.58
N SER A 221 -26.14 -20.82 -2.64
CA SER A 221 -25.48 -22.12 -2.86
C SER A 221 -24.31 -22.28 -1.91
N MET A 222 -24.06 -23.50 -1.46
CA MET A 222 -22.99 -23.81 -0.52
C MET A 222 -22.12 -24.95 -1.04
N HIS A 223 -20.80 -24.78 -0.93
CA HIS A 223 -19.81 -25.81 -1.15
C HIS A 223 -19.15 -26.14 0.20
N THR A 224 -19.14 -27.40 0.57
CA THR A 224 -18.65 -27.84 1.87
C THR A 224 -17.42 -28.72 1.75
N LEU A 225 -16.54 -28.59 2.70
CA LEU A 225 -15.44 -29.49 3.01
C LEU A 225 -15.75 -30.12 4.38
N SER A 226 -16.53 -31.19 4.36
CA SER A 226 -17.10 -31.86 5.54
C SER A 226 -16.53 -33.25 5.79
N ASP A 227 -15.73 -33.77 4.87
CA ASP A 227 -15.09 -35.08 4.95
C ASP A 227 -13.62 -35.01 4.53
N LEU A 228 -12.79 -35.90 5.08
CA LEU A 228 -11.36 -36.02 4.72
C LEU A 228 -11.15 -36.40 3.27
N ASP A 229 -12.06 -37.18 2.68
CA ASP A 229 -11.99 -37.57 1.25
C ASP A 229 -12.13 -36.38 0.29
N LEU A 230 -12.59 -35.22 0.78
CA LEU A 230 -12.74 -33.97 0.02
C LEU A 230 -11.49 -33.12 0.05
N LEU A 231 -10.52 -33.44 0.88
CA LEU A 231 -9.30 -32.66 1.12
C LEU A 231 -8.10 -33.27 0.38
N PRO A 232 -7.04 -32.46 0.12
CA PRO A 232 -5.79 -32.98 -0.42
C PRO A 232 -5.07 -33.87 0.59
N GLN A 233 -4.11 -34.67 0.10
CA GLN A 233 -3.31 -35.55 0.96
C GLN A 233 -2.45 -34.80 1.99
N SER A 234 -2.14 -33.55 1.75
CA SER A 234 -1.38 -32.67 2.63
C SER A 234 -1.88 -31.26 2.56
N VAL A 235 -1.79 -30.53 3.64
CA VAL A 235 -2.05 -29.08 3.74
C VAL A 235 -0.76 -28.38 4.14
N ALA A 236 -0.65 -27.10 3.80
CA ALA A 236 0.49 -26.26 4.14
C ALA A 236 0.00 -24.94 4.75
N THR A 237 0.90 -24.14 5.29
CA THR A 237 0.58 -22.82 5.82
C THR A 237 0.35 -21.81 4.71
N ASP A 238 1.02 -22.00 3.58
CA ASP A 238 1.02 -21.12 2.43
C ASP A 238 1.27 -21.91 1.12
N PHE A 239 1.09 -21.24 0.00
CA PHE A 239 1.48 -21.78 -1.31
C PHE A 239 2.09 -20.70 -2.19
N ARG A 240 2.91 -21.12 -3.14
CA ARG A 240 3.49 -20.25 -4.16
C ARG A 240 2.40 -19.81 -5.16
N PHE A 241 2.20 -18.52 -5.29
CA PHE A 241 1.25 -17.94 -6.24
C PHE A 241 1.93 -17.73 -7.60
N GLU A 242 1.74 -18.65 -8.52
CA GLU A 242 2.45 -18.73 -9.80
C GLU A 242 2.27 -17.48 -10.67
N ARG A 243 1.08 -16.86 -10.63
CA ARG A 243 0.76 -15.68 -11.44
C ARG A 243 1.70 -14.48 -11.19
N LEU A 244 2.28 -14.37 -10.01
CA LEU A 244 3.17 -13.28 -9.61
C LEU A 244 4.59 -13.74 -9.27
N SER A 245 4.84 -15.04 -9.24
CA SER A 245 6.16 -15.61 -8.97
C SER A 245 7.02 -15.64 -10.22
N THR A 246 8.32 -15.64 -10.05
CA THR A 246 9.32 -15.76 -11.11
C THR A 246 10.29 -16.90 -10.79
N ASP A 247 11.21 -17.21 -11.70
CA ASP A 247 12.26 -18.21 -11.45
C ASP A 247 13.22 -17.81 -10.32
N ARG A 248 13.21 -16.53 -9.91
CA ARG A 248 14.13 -15.96 -8.92
C ARG A 248 13.46 -15.43 -7.66
N SER A 249 12.14 -15.51 -7.59
CA SER A 249 11.37 -14.98 -6.47
C SER A 249 10.02 -15.64 -6.36
N GLU A 250 9.53 -15.80 -5.15
CA GLU A 250 8.24 -16.43 -4.85
C GLU A 250 7.33 -15.46 -4.13
N CYS A 251 6.19 -15.14 -4.74
CA CYS A 251 5.06 -14.51 -4.07
C CYS A 251 4.20 -15.61 -3.47
N ARG A 252 3.88 -15.50 -2.20
CA ARG A 252 3.14 -16.52 -1.44
C ARG A 252 1.82 -15.99 -0.94
N LEU A 253 0.86 -16.89 -0.78
CA LEU A 253 -0.45 -16.65 -0.17
C LEU A 253 -0.77 -17.79 0.77
N SER A 254 -1.64 -17.59 1.77
CA SER A 254 -2.11 -18.65 2.64
C SER A 254 -2.80 -19.76 1.87
N PHE A 255 -2.70 -20.98 2.35
CA PHE A 255 -3.28 -22.17 1.69
C PHE A 255 -4.77 -21.98 1.36
N ALA A 256 -5.52 -21.32 2.22
CA ALA A 256 -6.95 -21.09 2.04
C ALA A 256 -7.33 -19.86 1.19
N ALA A 257 -6.35 -19.08 0.67
CA ALA A 257 -6.64 -17.90 -0.14
C ALA A 257 -7.57 -18.16 -1.36
N PRO A 258 -7.52 -19.32 -2.05
CA PRO A 258 -8.47 -19.61 -3.13
C PRO A 258 -9.94 -19.72 -2.69
N ALA A 259 -10.21 -20.15 -1.46
CA ALA A 259 -11.56 -20.22 -0.91
C ALA A 259 -12.08 -18.85 -0.41
N GLY A 260 -11.19 -17.89 -0.23
CA GLY A 260 -11.47 -16.54 0.23
C GLY A 260 -11.06 -15.48 -0.79
N LEU A 261 -9.92 -14.87 -0.58
CA LEU A 261 -9.45 -13.66 -1.27
C LEU A 261 -9.39 -13.75 -2.82
N LEU A 262 -9.11 -14.95 -3.36
CA LEU A 262 -8.97 -15.14 -4.81
C LEU A 262 -10.29 -15.45 -5.51
N LEU A 263 -11.38 -15.66 -4.79
CA LEU A 263 -12.70 -15.86 -5.37
C LEU A 263 -13.31 -14.49 -5.74
N GLY A 264 -13.59 -14.27 -7.01
CA GLY A 264 -13.97 -12.96 -7.58
C GLY A 264 -15.47 -12.62 -7.50
N CYS A 265 -16.20 -13.05 -6.48
CA CYS A 265 -17.62 -12.76 -6.28
C CYS A 265 -17.95 -12.51 -4.81
N SER A 266 -19.13 -11.98 -4.52
CA SER A 266 -19.64 -11.90 -3.16
C SER A 266 -19.80 -13.31 -2.57
N HIS A 267 -19.20 -13.55 -1.41
CA HIS A 267 -19.26 -14.85 -0.73
C HIS A 267 -18.94 -14.75 0.76
N ILE A 268 -19.30 -15.80 1.51
CA ILE A 268 -18.88 -16.00 2.89
C ILE A 268 -18.05 -17.28 2.92
N TYR A 269 -16.83 -17.18 3.47
CA TYR A 269 -16.02 -18.34 3.79
C TYR A 269 -16.04 -18.58 5.29
N ASN A 270 -16.70 -19.68 5.72
CA ASN A 270 -16.80 -20.10 7.10
C ASN A 270 -15.80 -21.20 7.41
N GLN A 271 -15.07 -21.04 8.51
CA GLN A 271 -14.05 -21.98 8.97
C GLN A 271 -14.34 -22.31 10.44
N TYR A 272 -14.59 -23.59 10.73
CA TYR A 272 -14.94 -24.08 12.07
C TYR A 272 -13.88 -25.01 12.61
N LEU A 273 -13.56 -24.83 13.90
CA LEU A 273 -12.80 -25.78 14.72
C LEU A 273 -13.59 -26.07 15.97
N PHE A 274 -13.90 -27.35 16.21
CA PHE A 274 -14.59 -27.82 17.39
C PHE A 274 -13.56 -28.43 18.33
N LEU A 275 -13.32 -27.77 19.46
CA LEU A 275 -12.36 -28.18 20.47
C LEU A 275 -13.03 -29.20 21.41
N ASP A 276 -13.25 -30.41 20.94
CA ASP A 276 -13.77 -31.50 21.77
C ASP A 276 -12.73 -31.90 22.83
N ASN A 277 -13.16 -32.72 23.83
CA ASN A 277 -12.22 -33.27 24.80
C ASN A 277 -11.26 -34.24 24.10
N HIS A 278 -9.95 -33.88 24.10
CA HIS A 278 -8.90 -34.63 23.42
C HIS A 278 -8.78 -36.09 23.92
N ASP A 279 -8.71 -36.28 25.24
CA ASP A 279 -8.52 -37.59 25.84
C ASP A 279 -9.70 -38.54 25.57
N GLU A 280 -10.92 -38.02 25.62
CA GLU A 280 -12.11 -38.80 25.27
C GLU A 280 -12.12 -39.18 23.79
N THR A 281 -11.67 -38.30 22.93
CA THR A 281 -11.57 -38.55 21.49
C THR A 281 -10.57 -39.68 21.22
N LEU A 282 -9.38 -39.65 21.81
CA LEU A 282 -8.37 -40.69 21.66
C LEU A 282 -8.87 -42.03 22.23
N LYS A 283 -9.46 -42.06 23.42
CA LYS A 283 -10.07 -43.28 24.03
C LYS A 283 -11.13 -43.88 23.09
N ARG A 284 -11.97 -43.04 22.47
CA ARG A 284 -13.00 -43.50 21.53
C ARG A 284 -12.37 -44.10 20.26
N LEU A 285 -11.30 -43.50 19.74
CA LEU A 285 -10.55 -44.03 18.59
C LEU A 285 -9.85 -45.35 18.94
N GLU A 286 -9.22 -45.50 20.11
CA GLU A 286 -8.63 -46.74 20.58
C GLU A 286 -9.67 -47.87 20.69
N ALA A 287 -10.87 -47.56 21.22
CA ALA A 287 -11.97 -48.51 21.30
C ALA A 287 -12.42 -48.91 19.88
N ARG A 288 -12.49 -47.98 18.94
CA ARG A 288 -12.83 -48.23 17.54
C ARG A 288 -11.76 -49.09 16.86
N ALA A 289 -10.47 -48.82 17.08
CA ALA A 289 -9.35 -49.60 16.55
C ALA A 289 -9.44 -51.07 17.06
N ARG A 290 -9.73 -51.29 18.36
CA ARG A 290 -9.93 -52.63 18.91
C ARG A 290 -11.10 -53.36 18.25
N ASN A 291 -12.22 -52.68 18.02
CA ASN A 291 -13.38 -53.25 17.33
C ASN A 291 -13.06 -53.59 15.88
N MET A 292 -12.38 -52.70 15.14
CA MET A 292 -11.96 -52.95 13.79
C MET A 292 -10.96 -54.11 13.67
N ASN A 293 -10.06 -54.28 14.66
CA ASN A 293 -9.15 -55.39 14.71
C ASN A 293 -9.87 -56.75 14.77
N SER A 294 -10.98 -56.88 15.54
CA SER A 294 -11.77 -58.06 15.58
C SER A 294 -12.53 -58.35 14.28
N LEU A 295 -12.79 -57.33 13.49
CA LEU A 295 -13.51 -57.41 12.21
C LEU A 295 -12.59 -57.38 10.98
N ALA A 296 -11.27 -57.24 11.16
CA ALA A 296 -10.29 -57.09 10.07
C ALA A 296 -10.25 -58.31 9.14
N ASN A 297 -10.46 -59.52 9.66
CA ASN A 297 -10.49 -60.74 8.87
C ASN A 297 -11.72 -60.85 7.95
N TYR A 298 -12.78 -60.11 8.21
CA TYR A 298 -14.00 -60.15 7.41
C TYR A 298 -14.08 -59.10 6.31
N SER A 299 -13.27 -58.03 6.39
CA SER A 299 -13.27 -56.93 5.43
C SER A 299 -11.91 -56.24 5.35
N ARG A 300 -11.38 -56.11 4.12
CA ARG A 300 -10.17 -55.36 3.88
C ARG A 300 -10.33 -53.87 4.32
N GLY A 301 -11.52 -53.31 4.16
CA GLY A 301 -11.83 -51.96 4.60
C GLY A 301 -11.66 -51.79 6.12
N ASN A 302 -12.05 -52.81 6.93
CA ASN A 302 -11.85 -52.73 8.37
C ASN A 302 -10.38 -52.80 8.78
N ALA A 303 -9.57 -53.57 8.03
CA ALA A 303 -8.13 -53.63 8.23
C ALA A 303 -7.45 -52.27 7.91
N LEU A 304 -7.79 -51.64 6.79
CA LEU A 304 -7.29 -50.32 6.39
C LEU A 304 -7.74 -49.22 7.40
N ASN A 305 -9.03 -49.24 7.81
CA ASN A 305 -9.51 -48.27 8.77
C ASN A 305 -8.80 -48.41 10.13
N LYS A 306 -8.48 -49.62 10.54
CA LYS A 306 -7.66 -49.84 11.74
C LYS A 306 -6.26 -49.25 11.59
N GLU A 307 -5.60 -49.50 10.47
CA GLU A 307 -4.28 -48.98 10.21
C GLU A 307 -4.26 -47.43 10.24
N TRP A 308 -5.24 -46.77 9.61
CA TRP A 308 -5.36 -45.33 9.65
C TRP A 308 -5.61 -44.78 11.06
N ILE A 309 -6.47 -45.46 11.87
CA ILE A 309 -6.69 -45.05 13.25
C ILE A 309 -5.40 -45.23 14.07
N ASP A 310 -4.65 -46.31 13.89
CA ASP A 310 -3.40 -46.56 14.59
C ASP A 310 -2.33 -45.51 14.20
N LEU A 311 -2.24 -45.12 12.93
CA LEU A 311 -1.36 -44.03 12.48
C LEU A 311 -1.73 -42.70 13.16
N TYR A 312 -3.02 -42.36 13.16
CA TYR A 312 -3.52 -41.14 13.83
C TYR A 312 -3.18 -41.12 15.31
N LEU A 313 -3.44 -42.22 16.03
CA LEU A 313 -3.14 -42.34 17.46
C LEU A 313 -1.64 -42.23 17.74
N ASN A 314 -0.81 -42.89 16.94
CA ASN A 314 0.64 -42.83 17.06
C ASN A 314 1.16 -41.39 16.87
N GLU A 315 0.64 -40.67 15.91
CA GLU A 315 1.01 -39.28 15.64
C GLU A 315 0.53 -38.35 16.74
N ALA A 316 -0.72 -38.50 17.19
CA ALA A 316 -1.26 -37.76 18.33
C ALA A 316 -0.40 -37.88 19.59
N HIS A 317 0.01 -39.12 19.94
CA HIS A 317 0.80 -39.37 21.16
C HIS A 317 2.28 -38.99 20.99
N SER A 318 2.91 -39.26 19.82
CA SER A 318 4.33 -39.03 19.64
C SER A 318 4.67 -37.54 19.48
N GLN A 319 3.79 -36.74 18.90
CA GLN A 319 3.99 -35.33 18.65
C GLN A 319 3.16 -34.42 19.58
N GLY A 320 2.29 -34.98 20.41
CA GLY A 320 1.43 -34.21 21.30
C GLY A 320 0.42 -33.30 20.57
N LEU A 321 -0.07 -33.78 19.41
CA LEU A 321 -1.02 -33.04 18.60
C LEU A 321 -2.43 -33.08 19.19
N ARG A 322 -3.12 -31.95 19.23
CA ARG A 322 -4.49 -31.86 19.73
C ARG A 322 -5.50 -32.25 18.65
N SER A 323 -6.29 -33.28 18.91
CA SER A 323 -7.43 -33.68 18.07
C SER A 323 -8.52 -32.63 18.09
N VAL A 324 -9.04 -32.25 16.91
CA VAL A 324 -10.17 -31.33 16.74
C VAL A 324 -11.07 -31.84 15.61
N ARG A 325 -12.34 -31.46 15.62
CA ARG A 325 -13.18 -31.57 14.41
C ARG A 325 -13.10 -30.26 13.64
N CYS A 326 -13.16 -30.36 12.33
CA CYS A 326 -13.07 -29.21 11.42
C CYS A 326 -14.19 -29.27 10.38
N HIS A 327 -14.62 -28.08 9.92
CA HIS A 327 -15.50 -27.92 8.78
C HIS A 327 -15.18 -26.59 8.09
N CYS A 328 -15.24 -26.57 6.75
CA CYS A 328 -15.17 -25.34 5.99
C CYS A 328 -16.27 -25.32 4.94
N ASN A 329 -16.86 -24.16 4.70
CA ASN A 329 -17.80 -23.97 3.61
C ASN A 329 -17.68 -22.58 2.96
N VAL A 330 -18.00 -22.53 1.67
CA VAL A 330 -18.14 -21.30 0.90
C VAL A 330 -19.60 -21.13 0.53
N VAL A 331 -20.21 -20.04 0.96
CA VAL A 331 -21.57 -19.63 0.61
C VAL A 331 -21.50 -18.56 -0.44
N VAL A 332 -22.16 -18.78 -1.57
CA VAL A 332 -22.32 -17.79 -2.66
C VAL A 332 -23.79 -17.55 -2.94
N TRP A 333 -24.12 -16.39 -3.50
CA TRP A 333 -25.48 -16.04 -3.86
C TRP A 333 -25.53 -15.25 -5.16
N ALA A 334 -26.68 -15.35 -5.84
CA ALA A 334 -26.99 -14.59 -7.05
C ALA A 334 -28.50 -14.36 -7.16
N GLU A 335 -28.90 -13.38 -7.95
CA GLU A 335 -30.32 -13.08 -8.21
C GLU A 335 -30.92 -13.98 -9.29
N SER A 336 -30.11 -14.65 -10.09
CA SER A 336 -30.54 -15.57 -11.15
C SER A 336 -29.89 -16.96 -11.05
N GLU A 337 -30.63 -17.99 -11.47
CA GLU A 337 -30.12 -19.36 -11.53
C GLU A 337 -28.92 -19.52 -12.49
N ALA A 338 -28.91 -18.78 -13.60
CA ALA A 338 -27.82 -18.82 -14.57
C ALA A 338 -26.53 -18.30 -13.98
N GLU A 339 -26.59 -17.21 -13.25
CA GLU A 339 -25.45 -16.63 -12.56
C GLU A 339 -25.00 -17.52 -11.41
N LEU A 340 -25.93 -18.01 -10.59
CA LEU A 340 -25.61 -18.94 -9.50
C LEU A 340 -24.86 -20.19 -10.03
N LYS A 341 -25.26 -20.71 -11.18
CA LYS A 341 -24.59 -21.84 -11.82
C LYS A 341 -23.14 -21.49 -12.21
N ARG A 342 -22.89 -20.27 -12.71
CA ARG A 342 -21.54 -19.78 -13.01
C ARG A 342 -20.70 -19.71 -11.74
N LEU A 343 -21.25 -19.06 -10.69
CA LEU A 343 -20.55 -18.93 -9.39
C LEU A 343 -20.23 -20.29 -8.76
N ARG A 344 -21.11 -21.29 -8.86
CA ARG A 344 -20.82 -22.65 -8.43
C ARG A 344 -19.60 -23.24 -9.12
N ASN A 345 -19.49 -23.05 -10.43
CA ASN A 345 -18.34 -23.54 -11.19
C ASN A 345 -17.05 -22.80 -10.79
N ASP A 346 -17.15 -21.49 -10.56
CA ASP A 346 -16.01 -20.65 -10.14
C ASP A 346 -15.50 -21.10 -8.77
N VAL A 347 -16.40 -21.31 -7.79
CA VAL A 347 -16.05 -21.85 -6.45
C VAL A 347 -15.41 -23.23 -6.56
N GLY A 348 -16.05 -24.14 -7.33
CA GLY A 348 -15.51 -25.49 -7.52
C GLY A 348 -14.11 -25.47 -8.14
N SER A 349 -13.87 -24.59 -9.14
CA SER A 349 -12.56 -24.42 -9.76
C SER A 349 -11.51 -23.86 -8.80
N GLN A 350 -11.86 -22.88 -7.99
CA GLN A 350 -10.93 -22.31 -6.98
C GLN A 350 -10.58 -23.32 -5.90
N LEU A 351 -11.56 -24.05 -5.35
CA LEU A 351 -11.29 -25.09 -4.37
C LEU A 351 -10.47 -26.26 -4.96
N ALA A 352 -10.63 -26.56 -6.25
CA ALA A 352 -9.80 -27.54 -6.93
C ALA A 352 -8.32 -27.10 -7.00
N THR A 353 -8.01 -25.80 -7.03
CA THR A 353 -6.61 -25.32 -6.97
C THR A 353 -5.93 -25.62 -5.63
N MET A 354 -6.71 -25.78 -4.56
CA MET A 354 -6.24 -26.26 -3.25
C MET A 354 -6.09 -27.80 -3.20
N GLY A 355 -6.42 -28.52 -4.28
CA GLY A 355 -6.49 -29.96 -4.30
C GLY A 355 -7.75 -30.53 -3.62
N CYS A 356 -8.75 -29.68 -3.34
CA CYS A 356 -10.00 -30.09 -2.73
C CYS A 356 -11.04 -30.52 -3.77
N THR A 357 -11.90 -31.47 -3.40
CA THR A 357 -13.08 -31.88 -4.19
C THR A 357 -14.33 -31.53 -3.40
N PRO A 358 -14.82 -30.29 -3.44
CA PRO A 358 -15.89 -29.85 -2.55
C PRO A 358 -17.21 -30.53 -2.84
N HIS A 359 -17.96 -30.85 -1.81
CA HIS A 359 -19.33 -31.31 -1.89
C HIS A 359 -20.27 -30.13 -2.12
N HIS A 360 -21.11 -30.20 -3.13
CA HIS A 360 -22.18 -29.22 -3.33
C HIS A 360 -23.37 -29.65 -2.44
N ASN A 361 -23.46 -29.04 -1.26
CA ASN A 361 -24.52 -29.34 -0.31
C ASN A 361 -25.84 -28.68 -0.76
N THR A 362 -26.92 -29.40 -0.70
CA THR A 362 -28.27 -28.93 -1.08
C THR A 362 -29.32 -29.12 0.00
N VAL A 363 -29.18 -30.14 0.82
CA VAL A 363 -30.18 -30.56 1.85
C VAL A 363 -29.94 -29.78 3.13
N ASP A 364 -28.70 -29.71 3.59
CA ASP A 364 -28.33 -29.15 4.89
C ASP A 364 -27.93 -27.66 4.81
N VAL A 365 -28.00 -27.04 3.63
CA VAL A 365 -27.71 -25.61 3.45
C VAL A 365 -28.45 -24.72 4.45
N PRO A 366 -29.76 -24.88 4.70
CA PRO A 366 -30.46 -24.07 5.69
C PRO A 366 -29.94 -24.25 7.11
N VAL A 367 -29.58 -25.46 7.50
CA VAL A 367 -29.07 -25.79 8.86
C VAL A 367 -27.65 -25.20 9.02
N LEU A 368 -26.81 -25.40 8.04
CA LEU A 368 -25.44 -24.86 8.06
C LEU A 368 -25.42 -23.34 8.03
N PHE A 369 -26.30 -22.72 7.21
CA PHE A 369 -26.48 -21.26 7.21
C PHE A 369 -26.97 -20.74 8.57
N TRP A 370 -27.90 -21.47 9.21
CA TRP A 370 -28.42 -21.12 10.53
C TRP A 370 -27.37 -21.26 11.63
N ALA A 371 -26.52 -22.28 11.53
CA ALA A 371 -25.41 -22.49 12.46
C ALA A 371 -24.29 -21.43 12.26
N ALA A 372 -24.23 -20.78 11.11
CA ALA A 372 -23.25 -19.69 10.85
C ALA A 372 -23.74 -18.30 11.30
N ILE A 373 -24.96 -18.19 11.85
CA ILE A 373 -25.42 -16.97 12.52
C ILE A 373 -24.49 -16.69 13.71
N PRO A 374 -23.86 -15.49 13.79
CA PRO A 374 -23.00 -15.14 14.92
C PRO A 374 -23.68 -15.37 16.27
N GLY A 375 -23.11 -16.24 17.11
CA GLY A 375 -23.68 -16.67 18.39
C GLY A 375 -24.47 -17.99 18.36
N ASN A 376 -24.60 -18.62 17.18
CA ASN A 376 -25.30 -19.92 17.04
C ASN A 376 -24.37 -21.08 16.60
N GLU A 377 -23.05 -20.90 16.68
CA GLU A 377 -22.04 -21.84 16.17
C GLU A 377 -22.16 -23.23 16.82
N ALA A 378 -22.66 -23.32 18.05
CA ALA A 378 -22.88 -24.57 18.75
C ALA A 378 -24.04 -25.44 18.20
N ASP A 379 -24.90 -24.86 17.33
CA ASP A 379 -25.97 -25.56 16.61
C ASP A 379 -25.47 -26.32 15.35
N PHE A 380 -24.19 -26.34 15.14
CA PHE A 380 -23.57 -26.96 13.97
C PHE A 380 -23.69 -28.49 14.03
N PRO A 381 -24.17 -29.15 12.95
CA PRO A 381 -24.38 -30.60 12.95
C PRO A 381 -23.03 -31.35 12.93
N ALA A 382 -22.89 -32.31 13.87
CA ALA A 382 -21.63 -33.03 14.06
C ALA A 382 -21.23 -33.89 12.83
N GLU A 383 -22.22 -34.40 12.10
CA GLU A 383 -22.01 -35.22 10.90
C GLU A 383 -21.40 -34.45 9.75
N GLU A 384 -21.53 -33.14 9.72
CA GLU A 384 -20.93 -32.26 8.70
C GLU A 384 -19.49 -31.81 9.03
N SER A 385 -18.80 -32.52 9.92
CA SER A 385 -17.45 -32.23 10.38
C SER A 385 -16.54 -33.45 10.33
N PHE A 386 -15.27 -33.25 9.98
CA PHE A 386 -14.24 -34.28 9.96
C PHE A 386 -13.24 -34.13 11.09
N LEU A 387 -12.66 -35.26 11.53
CA LEU A 387 -11.64 -35.28 12.59
C LEU A 387 -10.26 -35.06 12.00
N THR A 388 -9.49 -34.12 12.59
CA THR A 388 -8.12 -33.80 12.23
C THR A 388 -7.34 -33.32 13.45
N PHE A 389 -6.08 -32.86 13.23
CA PHE A 389 -5.34 -32.15 14.28
C PHE A 389 -5.51 -30.64 14.13
N LEU A 390 -5.32 -29.92 15.24
CA LEU A 390 -5.41 -28.46 15.29
C LEU A 390 -4.48 -27.80 14.27
N GLU A 391 -3.29 -28.36 14.12
CA GLU A 391 -2.25 -27.89 13.22
C GLU A 391 -2.71 -27.91 11.75
N GLN A 392 -3.39 -28.97 11.32
CA GLN A 392 -3.94 -29.05 9.96
C GLN A 392 -5.20 -28.19 9.79
N GLY A 393 -6.06 -28.18 10.82
CA GLY A 393 -7.29 -27.37 10.77
C GLY A 393 -7.03 -25.88 10.61
N VAL A 394 -5.98 -25.36 11.25
CA VAL A 394 -5.59 -23.93 11.14
C VAL A 394 -5.06 -23.59 9.74
N CYS A 395 -4.50 -24.52 8.99
CA CYS A 395 -4.09 -24.28 7.59
C CYS A 395 -5.29 -23.89 6.67
N LEU A 396 -6.52 -24.22 7.07
CA LEU A 396 -7.74 -23.84 6.35
C LEU A 396 -8.24 -22.45 6.71
N PHE A 397 -7.57 -21.72 7.59
CA PHE A 397 -7.90 -20.32 7.87
C PHE A 397 -7.36 -19.41 6.77
N ASN A 398 -8.22 -18.54 6.23
CA ASN A 398 -7.76 -17.46 5.36
C ASN A 398 -6.82 -16.53 6.14
N GLY A 399 -5.60 -16.30 5.64
CA GLY A 399 -4.51 -15.62 6.35
C GLY A 399 -4.33 -14.16 5.99
N GLU A 400 -4.99 -13.65 4.92
CA GLU A 400 -4.76 -12.30 4.41
C GLU A 400 -6.04 -11.52 4.09
N THR A 401 -5.85 -10.22 3.89
CA THR A 401 -6.87 -9.30 3.43
C THR A 401 -6.34 -8.42 2.28
N ASN A 402 -7.24 -7.68 1.62
CA ASN A 402 -6.91 -6.68 0.61
C ASN A 402 -6.06 -5.54 1.18
N TYR A 403 -5.37 -4.79 0.31
CA TYR A 403 -4.70 -3.54 0.69
C TYR A 403 -5.68 -2.53 1.24
N ARG A 404 -5.22 -1.74 2.19
CA ARG A 404 -6.01 -0.73 2.89
C ARG A 404 -5.51 0.68 2.61
N SER A 405 -6.43 1.62 2.54
CA SER A 405 -6.11 3.05 2.47
C SER A 405 -5.51 3.56 3.78
N SER A 406 -4.57 4.50 3.66
CA SER A 406 -4.00 5.21 4.81
C SER A 406 -5.04 6.12 5.44
N LEU A 407 -5.13 6.10 6.78
CA LEU A 407 -5.95 7.03 7.55
C LEU A 407 -5.19 8.35 7.74
N SER A 408 -5.08 9.14 6.69
CA SER A 408 -4.38 10.42 6.66
C SER A 408 -5.08 11.38 5.71
N PRO A 409 -5.12 12.70 6.01
CA PRO A 409 -5.67 13.70 5.09
C PRO A 409 -4.74 14.00 3.91
N PHE A 410 -3.46 13.63 4.00
CA PHE A 410 -2.45 13.81 2.97
C PHE A 410 -2.03 12.46 2.39
N GLY A 411 -1.84 12.40 1.07
CA GLY A 411 -1.37 11.19 0.40
C GLY A 411 -1.61 11.24 -1.10
N ILE A 412 -1.30 10.13 -1.75
CA ILE A 412 -1.52 9.92 -3.17
C ILE A 412 -2.56 8.82 -3.38
N LYS A 413 -3.35 8.95 -4.44
CA LYS A 413 -4.25 7.89 -4.89
C LYS A 413 -3.51 6.98 -5.84
N MET A 414 -3.52 5.70 -5.52
CA MET A 414 -3.04 4.60 -6.34
C MET A 414 -4.18 3.60 -6.50
N ALA A 415 -4.01 2.58 -7.31
CA ALA A 415 -4.98 1.50 -7.40
C ALA A 415 -4.41 0.19 -6.82
N ASP A 416 -5.30 -0.62 -6.24
CA ASP A 416 -4.97 -2.00 -5.89
C ASP A 416 -4.59 -2.79 -7.15
N ARG A 417 -3.52 -3.58 -7.06
CA ARG A 417 -2.97 -4.30 -8.23
C ARG A 417 -3.88 -5.40 -8.76
N LEU A 418 -4.68 -6.03 -7.90
CA LEU A 418 -5.57 -7.12 -8.27
C LEU A 418 -6.97 -6.61 -8.64
N THR A 419 -7.57 -5.83 -7.77
CA THR A 419 -8.95 -5.37 -7.91
C THR A 419 -9.08 -4.07 -8.70
N GLY A 420 -8.03 -3.23 -8.67
CA GLY A 420 -8.04 -1.91 -9.30
C GLY A 420 -8.85 -0.86 -8.55
N VAL A 421 -9.26 -1.13 -7.32
CA VAL A 421 -9.93 -0.13 -6.49
C VAL A 421 -8.96 0.97 -6.09
N PRO A 422 -9.37 2.25 -6.08
CA PRO A 422 -8.51 3.34 -5.62
C PRO A 422 -8.18 3.23 -4.13
N LEU A 423 -6.90 3.39 -3.83
CA LEU A 423 -6.34 3.41 -2.49
C LEU A 423 -5.73 4.79 -2.22
N HIS A 424 -5.98 5.34 -1.05
CA HIS A 424 -5.31 6.55 -0.58
C HIS A 424 -4.07 6.16 0.24
N LEU A 425 -2.88 6.56 -0.21
CA LEU A 425 -1.61 6.16 0.38
C LEU A 425 -0.83 7.38 0.87
N ASP A 426 -0.58 7.46 2.16
CA ASP A 426 0.35 8.44 2.72
C ASP A 426 1.76 7.82 2.81
N ILE A 427 2.64 8.26 1.92
CA ILE A 427 4.04 7.84 1.87
C ILE A 427 5.00 8.88 2.50
N SER A 428 4.48 9.81 3.26
CA SER A 428 5.24 10.93 3.83
C SER A 428 4.99 11.16 5.31
N ASP A 429 3.75 11.51 5.72
CA ASP A 429 3.45 11.99 7.07
C ASP A 429 3.08 10.87 8.03
N LEU A 430 2.15 10.00 7.64
CA LEU A 430 1.68 8.92 8.51
C LEU A 430 2.78 7.92 8.86
N PRO A 431 3.65 7.48 7.92
CA PRO A 431 4.78 6.62 8.26
C PRO A 431 5.73 7.29 9.26
N MET A 432 5.98 8.59 9.10
CA MET A 432 6.84 9.34 10.01
C MET A 432 6.20 9.51 11.40
N LYS A 433 4.89 9.77 11.48
CA LYS A 433 4.16 9.83 12.75
C LYS A 433 4.14 8.50 13.50
N ARG A 434 4.13 7.39 12.76
CA ARG A 434 4.16 6.02 13.31
C ARG A 434 5.58 5.52 13.62
N GLY A 435 6.62 6.33 13.35
CA GLY A 435 8.02 5.93 13.55
C GLY A 435 8.55 4.90 12.55
N ILE A 436 7.83 4.65 11.44
CA ILE A 436 8.24 3.75 10.37
C ILE A 436 9.36 4.39 9.55
N THR A 437 9.24 5.70 9.29
CA THR A 437 10.25 6.51 8.61
C THR A 437 10.75 7.64 9.50
N THR A 438 11.98 8.12 9.29
CA THR A 438 12.59 9.24 10.02
C THR A 438 12.54 10.54 9.25
N ASN A 439 12.27 10.45 7.94
CA ASN A 439 12.20 11.58 7.01
C ASN A 439 11.16 11.29 5.92
N ARG A 440 10.92 12.29 5.04
CA ARG A 440 9.97 12.22 3.92
C ARG A 440 10.67 12.05 2.57
N ASN A 441 12.01 11.97 2.56
CA ASN A 441 12.77 11.91 1.34
C ASN A 441 12.49 10.60 0.59
N LYS A 442 12.55 10.69 -0.75
CA LYS A 442 12.25 9.57 -1.62
C LYS A 442 13.38 9.31 -2.61
N PHE A 443 13.58 8.04 -2.89
CA PHE A 443 14.47 7.57 -3.94
C PHE A 443 13.66 6.74 -4.93
N ILE A 444 13.68 7.10 -6.20
CA ILE A 444 12.90 6.45 -7.27
C ILE A 444 13.87 5.85 -8.28
N LEU A 445 13.76 4.53 -8.50
CA LEU A 445 14.56 3.79 -9.47
C LEU A 445 13.67 3.14 -10.52
N GLY A 446 13.92 3.47 -11.79
CA GLY A 446 13.19 2.84 -12.88
C GLY A 446 13.91 2.95 -14.22
N PRO A 447 14.15 1.84 -14.92
CA PRO A 447 14.72 1.85 -16.27
C PRO A 447 13.91 2.71 -17.25
N SER A 448 14.51 3.09 -18.36
CA SER A 448 13.78 3.75 -19.44
C SER A 448 12.61 2.88 -19.93
N GLY A 449 11.45 3.50 -20.08
CA GLY A 449 10.20 2.82 -20.47
C GLY A 449 9.45 2.10 -19.33
N SER A 450 9.94 2.13 -18.09
CA SER A 450 9.26 1.53 -16.93
C SER A 450 8.02 2.30 -16.45
N GLY A 451 7.78 3.52 -16.93
CA GLY A 451 6.69 4.39 -16.49
C GLY A 451 7.08 5.41 -15.41
N LYS A 452 8.38 5.65 -15.25
CA LYS A 452 8.95 6.55 -14.24
C LYS A 452 8.33 7.96 -14.28
N SER A 453 8.44 8.67 -15.41
CA SER A 453 7.91 10.03 -15.57
C SER A 453 6.39 10.08 -15.44
N PHE A 454 5.70 8.99 -15.78
CA PHE A 454 4.26 8.85 -15.59
C PHE A 454 3.88 8.81 -14.12
N PHE A 455 4.54 7.95 -13.34
CA PHE A 455 4.34 7.87 -11.89
C PHE A 455 4.70 9.19 -11.18
N THR A 456 5.83 9.80 -11.54
CA THR A 456 6.26 11.07 -10.92
C THR A 456 5.29 12.21 -11.23
N ASN A 457 4.78 12.34 -12.46
CA ASN A 457 3.72 13.29 -12.79
C ASN A 457 2.46 13.07 -11.94
N HIS A 458 2.02 11.81 -11.80
CA HIS A 458 0.87 11.45 -10.99
C HIS A 458 1.06 11.82 -9.52
N MET A 459 2.25 11.60 -8.95
CA MET A 459 2.59 11.95 -7.58
C MET A 459 2.65 13.46 -7.38
N VAL A 460 3.42 14.20 -8.21
CA VAL A 460 3.64 15.65 -8.00
C VAL A 460 2.37 16.45 -8.24
N ARG A 461 1.49 16.04 -9.18
CA ARG A 461 0.19 16.66 -9.36
C ARG A 461 -0.64 16.60 -8.09
N GLN A 462 -0.77 15.42 -7.49
CA GLN A 462 -1.57 15.23 -6.29
C GLN A 462 -0.99 16.00 -5.09
N TYR A 463 0.32 16.09 -4.96
CA TYR A 463 0.97 16.93 -3.95
C TYR A 463 0.68 18.41 -4.16
N TYR A 464 0.77 18.90 -5.41
CA TYR A 464 0.41 20.27 -5.76
C TYR A 464 -1.04 20.59 -5.42
N GLU A 465 -1.97 19.71 -5.75
CA GLU A 465 -3.41 19.87 -5.47
C GLU A 465 -3.69 19.94 -3.96
N GLN A 466 -2.89 19.26 -3.15
CA GLN A 466 -2.96 19.29 -1.68
C GLN A 466 -2.17 20.45 -1.04
N GLY A 467 -1.75 21.43 -1.82
CA GLY A 467 -1.14 22.67 -1.33
C GLY A 467 0.38 22.66 -1.24
N ALA A 468 1.08 21.65 -1.73
CA ALA A 468 2.54 21.64 -1.73
C ALA A 468 3.12 22.62 -2.75
N HIS A 469 4.29 23.19 -2.42
CA HIS A 469 5.16 23.88 -3.37
C HIS A 469 6.11 22.87 -4.00
N ILE A 470 6.05 22.74 -5.32
CA ILE A 470 6.80 21.76 -6.10
C ILE A 470 7.84 22.47 -6.94
N LEU A 471 9.07 22.01 -6.88
CA LEU A 471 10.18 22.41 -7.75
C LEU A 471 10.71 21.16 -8.43
N LEU A 472 10.70 21.14 -9.74
CA LEU A 472 11.14 20.02 -10.57
C LEU A 472 12.39 20.43 -11.36
N VAL A 473 13.37 19.55 -11.37
CA VAL A 473 14.54 19.61 -12.24
C VAL A 473 14.42 18.44 -13.21
N ASP A 474 14.14 18.74 -14.46
CA ASP A 474 13.85 17.80 -15.53
C ASP A 474 14.96 17.78 -16.59
N THR A 475 15.12 16.63 -17.25
CA THR A 475 16.00 16.43 -18.40
C THR A 475 15.30 15.51 -19.40
N GLY A 476 14.35 16.00 -20.13
CA GLY A 476 13.61 15.22 -21.11
C GLY A 476 12.15 15.64 -21.32
N ASN A 477 11.81 16.86 -20.96
CA ASN A 477 10.49 17.47 -21.18
C ASN A 477 9.32 16.65 -20.60
N SER A 478 9.55 15.97 -19.47
CA SER A 478 8.56 15.05 -18.90
C SER A 478 7.37 15.75 -18.24
N TYR A 479 7.51 17.01 -17.82
CA TYR A 479 6.50 17.73 -17.03
C TYR A 479 5.86 18.90 -17.77
N GLU A 480 6.15 19.09 -19.04
CA GLU A 480 5.64 20.22 -19.83
C GLU A 480 4.11 20.23 -19.91
N GLY A 481 3.48 19.09 -20.18
CA GLY A 481 2.02 18.96 -20.28
C GLY A 481 1.31 19.35 -18.99
N LEU A 482 1.76 18.81 -17.86
CA LEU A 482 1.21 19.12 -16.53
C LEU A 482 1.46 20.59 -16.17
N CYS A 483 2.67 21.09 -16.39
CA CYS A 483 3.04 22.48 -16.11
C CYS A 483 2.19 23.47 -16.91
N SER A 484 2.01 23.22 -18.20
CA SER A 484 1.17 24.03 -19.10
C SER A 484 -0.30 24.04 -18.68
N LEU A 485 -0.83 22.88 -18.26
CA LEU A 485 -2.20 22.79 -17.73
C LEU A 485 -2.34 23.62 -16.46
N ILE A 486 -1.40 23.52 -15.51
CA ILE A 486 -1.40 24.30 -14.27
C ILE A 486 -1.28 25.79 -14.57
N HIS A 487 -0.37 26.19 -15.49
CA HIS A 487 -0.23 27.56 -15.92
C HIS A 487 -1.55 28.16 -16.41
N ARG A 488 -2.20 27.44 -17.32
CA ARG A 488 -3.48 27.88 -17.91
C ARG A 488 -4.60 27.97 -16.87
N THR A 489 -4.77 26.95 -16.04
CA THR A 489 -5.83 26.90 -15.04
C THR A 489 -5.66 27.93 -13.93
N THR A 490 -4.43 28.30 -13.59
CA THR A 490 -4.11 29.32 -12.59
C THR A 490 -3.91 30.72 -13.19
N ARG A 491 -4.13 30.90 -14.48
CA ARG A 491 -3.92 32.15 -15.22
C ARG A 491 -2.51 32.71 -15.04
N GLY A 492 -1.49 31.86 -15.14
CA GLY A 492 -0.07 32.22 -15.00
C GLY A 492 0.41 32.44 -13.57
N ARG A 493 -0.45 32.24 -12.57
CA ARG A 493 -0.01 32.34 -11.17
C ARG A 493 0.97 31.24 -10.79
N ASP A 494 0.70 30.01 -11.18
CA ASP A 494 1.53 28.81 -11.00
C ASP A 494 1.86 28.18 -12.36
N GLY A 495 2.64 27.12 -12.38
CA GLY A 495 3.01 26.42 -13.62
C GLY A 495 4.05 27.17 -14.43
N ILE A 496 5.17 27.49 -13.81
CA ILE A 496 6.28 28.18 -14.49
C ILE A 496 7.24 27.14 -15.06
N TYR A 497 7.45 27.19 -16.36
CA TYR A 497 8.34 26.31 -17.09
C TYR A 497 9.55 27.08 -17.59
N PHE A 498 10.73 26.75 -17.07
CA PHE A 498 11.99 27.32 -17.49
C PHE A 498 12.73 26.37 -18.40
N THR A 499 12.95 26.74 -19.62
CA THR A 499 13.85 26.06 -20.55
C THR A 499 15.04 26.94 -20.82
N TYR A 500 16.25 26.43 -20.71
CA TYR A 500 17.44 27.19 -21.04
C TYR A 500 17.56 27.30 -22.55
N THR A 501 17.53 28.54 -23.05
CA THR A 501 17.86 28.87 -24.42
C THR A 501 18.86 30.04 -24.42
N GLU A 502 19.63 30.19 -25.49
CA GLU A 502 20.54 31.33 -25.60
C GLU A 502 19.81 32.69 -25.61
N GLN A 503 18.53 32.69 -26.08
CA GLN A 503 17.69 33.89 -26.15
C GLN A 503 17.01 34.20 -24.80
N GLU A 504 16.69 33.17 -24.04
CA GLU A 504 16.06 33.26 -22.72
C GLU A 504 16.83 32.40 -21.70
N PRO A 505 18.02 32.84 -21.29
CA PRO A 505 18.83 32.09 -20.33
C PRO A 505 18.26 32.19 -18.93
N ILE A 506 18.47 31.14 -18.13
CA ILE A 506 18.17 31.17 -16.72
C ILE A 506 19.14 32.11 -16.02
N ALA A 507 18.66 33.28 -15.60
CA ALA A 507 19.43 34.32 -14.97
C ALA A 507 19.13 34.44 -13.49
N PHE A 508 20.15 34.63 -12.67
CA PHE A 508 20.08 34.67 -11.22
C PHE A 508 21.05 35.69 -10.63
N ASN A 509 20.75 36.17 -9.41
CA ASN A 509 21.70 36.99 -8.67
C ASN A 509 21.95 36.33 -7.30
N PRO A 510 23.08 35.63 -7.11
CA PRO A 510 23.38 34.93 -5.84
C PRO A 510 23.62 35.87 -4.66
N PHE A 511 23.95 37.12 -4.89
CA PHE A 511 24.21 38.12 -3.85
C PHE A 511 22.98 38.91 -3.42
N TYR A 512 21.87 38.76 -4.13
CA TYR A 512 20.64 39.44 -3.75
C TYR A 512 19.89 38.69 -2.61
N VAL A 513 19.50 39.47 -1.61
CA VAL A 513 18.63 39.02 -0.50
C VAL A 513 17.63 40.13 -0.19
N GLU A 514 16.35 39.85 -0.25
CA GLU A 514 15.25 40.82 -0.10
C GLU A 514 15.26 41.57 1.24
N ASP A 515 15.63 40.87 2.31
CA ASP A 515 15.71 41.40 3.68
C ASP A 515 17.09 41.92 4.08
N GLY A 516 18.08 41.85 3.15
CA GLY A 516 19.46 42.23 3.43
C GLY A 516 20.20 41.37 4.46
N VAL A 517 19.60 40.26 4.90
CA VAL A 517 20.19 39.39 5.94
C VAL A 517 20.90 38.21 5.29
N TYR A 518 22.22 38.20 5.36
CA TYR A 518 23.08 37.12 4.90
C TYR A 518 23.40 36.16 6.04
N ASP A 519 22.61 35.12 6.17
CA ASP A 519 22.84 34.04 7.14
C ASP A 519 24.06 33.16 6.78
N ILE A 520 24.45 32.26 7.69
CA ILE A 520 25.60 31.38 7.48
C ILE A 520 25.46 30.56 6.21
N GLU A 521 24.25 30.10 5.93
CA GLU A 521 23.95 29.18 4.83
C GLU A 521 23.94 29.91 3.48
N LYS A 522 23.46 31.15 3.41
CA LYS A 522 23.58 31.99 2.21
C LYS A 522 25.04 32.23 1.86
N ARG A 523 25.88 32.47 2.87
CA ARG A 523 27.33 32.64 2.68
C ARG A 523 27.98 31.37 2.19
N GLU A 524 27.61 30.19 2.74
CA GLU A 524 28.10 28.89 2.26
C GLU A 524 27.63 28.59 0.84
N SER A 525 26.39 28.92 0.50
CA SER A 525 25.87 28.78 -0.88
C SER A 525 26.68 29.64 -1.88
N ILE A 526 26.91 30.91 -1.56
CA ILE A 526 27.74 31.78 -2.41
C ILE A 526 29.16 31.22 -2.53
N LYS A 527 29.78 30.79 -1.44
CA LYS A 527 31.11 30.18 -1.45
C LYS A 527 31.13 28.91 -2.33
N THR A 528 30.16 28.05 -2.18
CA THR A 528 30.06 26.80 -2.95
C THR A 528 29.90 27.08 -4.44
N LEU A 529 29.07 28.07 -4.80
CA LEU A 529 28.94 28.53 -6.17
C LEU A 529 30.28 29.00 -6.75
N LEU A 530 30.96 29.88 -6.04
CA LEU A 530 32.28 30.42 -6.46
C LEU A 530 33.34 29.32 -6.59
N LEU A 531 33.37 28.34 -5.68
CA LEU A 531 34.28 27.20 -5.79
C LEU A 531 33.93 26.32 -6.99
N THR A 532 32.66 26.11 -7.30
CA THR A 532 32.22 25.33 -8.47
C THR A 532 32.57 26.03 -9.77
N LEU A 533 32.54 27.38 -9.81
CA LEU A 533 33.00 28.15 -10.94
C LEU A 533 34.52 28.09 -11.11
N TRP A 534 35.27 28.11 -10.00
CA TRP A 534 36.72 28.22 -10.02
C TRP A 534 37.43 26.87 -10.23
N LYS A 535 36.98 25.78 -9.55
CA LYS A 535 37.66 24.47 -9.54
C LYS A 535 37.02 23.52 -10.55
N ARG A 536 37.83 22.69 -11.21
CA ARG A 536 37.35 21.59 -12.05
C ARG A 536 36.83 20.45 -11.18
N GLU A 537 36.07 19.56 -11.76
CA GLU A 537 35.46 18.40 -11.08
C GLU A 537 36.50 17.50 -10.35
N SER A 538 37.72 17.41 -10.90
CA SER A 538 38.82 16.60 -10.34
C SER A 538 39.71 17.34 -9.33
N GLU A 539 39.47 18.63 -9.08
CA GLU A 539 40.31 19.48 -8.23
C GLU A 539 39.60 19.78 -6.91
N GLU A 540 40.13 19.26 -5.80
CA GLU A 540 39.68 19.65 -4.47
C GLU A 540 40.31 20.99 -4.06
N PRO A 541 39.52 21.94 -3.51
CA PRO A 541 40.05 23.19 -2.99
C PRO A 541 40.91 22.90 -1.75
N THR A 542 42.05 23.55 -1.65
CA THR A 542 42.86 23.51 -0.44
C THR A 542 42.20 24.32 0.68
N ARG A 543 42.51 23.96 1.94
CA ARG A 543 41.98 24.68 3.11
C ARG A 543 42.32 26.18 3.10
N ALA A 544 43.48 26.57 2.55
CA ALA A 544 43.85 27.97 2.39
C ALA A 544 42.94 28.69 1.41
N GLU A 545 42.64 28.10 0.28
CA GLU A 545 41.75 28.64 -0.74
C GLU A 545 40.32 28.78 -0.19
N GLU A 546 39.80 27.76 0.51
CA GLU A 546 38.47 27.83 1.13
C GLU A 546 38.35 28.97 2.15
N VAL A 547 39.37 29.12 3.01
CA VAL A 547 39.41 30.20 4.01
C VAL A 547 39.51 31.56 3.36
N ALA A 548 40.36 31.70 2.35
CA ALA A 548 40.52 32.96 1.63
C ALA A 548 39.21 33.37 0.92
N LEU A 549 38.56 32.46 0.24
CA LEU A 549 37.30 32.73 -0.44
C LEU A 549 36.17 33.04 0.56
N SER A 550 36.11 32.31 1.68
CA SER A 550 35.16 32.59 2.77
C SER A 550 35.36 34.01 3.34
N ASN A 551 36.62 34.44 3.51
CA ASN A 551 36.96 35.79 3.97
C ASN A 551 36.55 36.85 2.92
N ALA A 552 36.78 36.59 1.63
CA ALA A 552 36.37 37.51 0.55
C ALA A 552 34.84 37.72 0.57
N VAL A 553 34.08 36.62 0.62
CA VAL A 553 32.59 36.68 0.71
C VAL A 553 32.12 37.44 1.96
N ASN A 554 32.66 37.14 3.13
CA ASN A 554 32.27 37.79 4.38
C ASN A 554 32.60 39.28 4.40
N LEU A 555 33.75 39.70 3.87
CA LEU A 555 34.15 41.10 3.80
C LEU A 555 33.31 41.87 2.80
N TYR A 556 33.03 41.28 1.63
CA TYR A 556 32.11 41.90 0.67
C TYR A 556 30.71 42.10 1.24
N LEU A 557 30.14 41.08 1.88
CA LEU A 557 28.83 41.18 2.52
C LEU A 557 28.82 42.18 3.69
N SER A 558 29.95 42.38 4.39
CA SER A 558 30.10 43.41 5.39
C SER A 558 30.15 44.80 4.76
N LYS A 559 30.79 44.94 3.62
CA LYS A 559 30.83 46.18 2.87
C LYS A 559 29.44 46.58 2.37
N LEU A 560 28.63 45.64 1.85
CA LEU A 560 27.23 45.88 1.49
C LEU A 560 26.38 46.42 2.63
N LYS A 561 26.71 46.09 3.88
CA LYS A 561 25.97 46.58 5.09
C LYS A 561 26.37 48.02 5.46
N THR A 562 27.55 48.45 5.05
CA THR A 562 28.10 49.78 5.41
C THR A 562 27.97 50.80 4.29
N ASP A 563 27.72 50.35 3.08
CA ASP A 563 27.64 51.22 1.90
C ASP A 563 26.42 50.88 1.01
N ASP A 564 25.31 51.56 1.28
CA ASP A 564 24.04 51.40 0.58
C ASP A 564 24.10 51.76 -0.93
N SER A 565 25.19 52.41 -1.38
CA SER A 565 25.36 52.74 -2.81
C SER A 565 25.74 51.52 -3.68
N ILE A 566 26.18 50.44 -3.05
CA ILE A 566 26.60 49.22 -3.77
C ILE A 566 25.40 48.30 -3.98
N GLN A 567 25.03 48.12 -5.26
CA GLN A 567 24.02 47.12 -5.62
C GLN A 567 24.61 45.69 -5.49
N PRO A 568 24.01 44.77 -4.68
CA PRO A 568 24.51 43.41 -4.55
C PRO A 568 24.44 42.66 -5.88
N SER A 569 25.58 42.29 -6.45
CA SER A 569 25.66 41.53 -7.71
C SER A 569 26.99 40.80 -7.81
N PHE A 570 27.08 39.84 -8.75
CA PHE A 570 28.36 39.22 -9.07
C PHE A 570 29.36 40.24 -9.63
N ASN A 571 28.91 41.20 -10.43
CA ASN A 571 29.75 42.27 -10.95
C ASN A 571 30.42 43.09 -9.85
N THR A 572 29.66 43.55 -8.87
CA THR A 572 30.22 44.34 -7.76
C THR A 572 31.09 43.49 -6.81
N PHE A 573 30.83 42.20 -6.70
CA PHE A 573 31.73 41.27 -5.99
C PHE A 573 33.05 41.09 -6.75
N TYR A 574 33.03 40.95 -8.06
CA TYR A 574 34.22 40.85 -8.89
C TYR A 574 35.07 42.14 -8.82
N GLU A 575 34.42 43.29 -8.87
CA GLU A 575 35.09 44.60 -8.69
C GLU A 575 35.70 44.74 -7.27
N PHE A 576 35.03 44.22 -6.25
CA PHE A 576 35.58 44.14 -4.88
C PHE A 576 36.82 43.24 -4.83
N LEU A 577 36.81 42.10 -5.49
CA LEU A 577 37.98 41.20 -5.55
C LEU A 577 39.17 41.86 -6.21
N THR A 578 38.94 42.59 -7.32
CA THR A 578 40.01 43.25 -8.08
C THR A 578 40.59 44.47 -7.39
N SER A 579 39.83 45.13 -6.50
CA SER A 579 40.23 46.36 -5.81
C SER A 579 40.58 46.14 -4.33
N ASP A 580 39.56 46.10 -3.47
CA ASP A 580 39.74 46.14 -2.01
C ASP A 580 40.33 44.84 -1.46
N TYR A 581 39.86 43.68 -1.97
CA TYR A 581 40.34 42.41 -1.49
C TYR A 581 41.78 42.12 -1.90
N ARG A 582 42.16 42.54 -3.13
CA ARG A 582 43.55 42.49 -3.60
C ARG A 582 44.48 43.25 -2.66
N ARG A 583 44.15 44.51 -2.31
CA ARG A 583 44.95 45.32 -1.38
C ARG A 583 45.08 44.68 -0.03
N LEU A 584 44.00 44.05 0.46
CA LEU A 584 44.01 43.36 1.75
C LEU A 584 44.93 42.13 1.75
N LEU A 585 44.94 41.33 0.68
CA LEU A 585 45.84 40.18 0.55
C LEU A 585 47.32 40.63 0.50
N GLU A 586 47.63 41.72 -0.22
CA GLU A 586 48.94 42.29 -0.24
C GLU A 586 49.39 42.77 1.16
N GLN A 587 48.54 43.46 1.90
CA GLN A 587 48.82 43.92 3.28
C GLN A 587 49.02 42.74 4.23
N LYS A 588 48.28 41.63 4.06
CA LYS A 588 48.43 40.41 4.86
C LYS A 588 49.55 39.49 4.40
N HIS A 589 50.29 39.88 3.38
CA HIS A 589 51.36 39.07 2.79
C HIS A 589 50.93 37.63 2.45
N VAL A 590 49.72 37.43 1.97
CA VAL A 590 49.23 36.11 1.51
C VAL A 590 49.97 35.73 0.27
N ARG A 591 50.62 34.57 0.27
CA ARG A 591 51.41 34.09 -0.85
C ARG A 591 50.51 33.55 -1.94
N GLU A 592 50.84 33.79 -3.21
CA GLU A 592 50.12 33.32 -4.39
C GLU A 592 49.90 31.79 -4.38
N LYS A 593 50.88 31.00 -3.86
CA LYS A 593 50.76 29.54 -3.69
C LYS A 593 49.68 29.12 -2.68
N ASP A 594 49.31 29.95 -1.72
CA ASP A 594 48.31 29.69 -0.70
C ASP A 594 46.92 30.15 -1.15
N PHE A 595 46.85 31.21 -2.01
CA PHE A 595 45.63 31.66 -2.65
C PHE A 595 45.96 32.46 -3.92
N ASP A 596 45.70 31.89 -5.07
CA ASP A 596 45.93 32.51 -6.39
C ASP A 596 44.72 33.33 -6.82
N LEU A 597 44.69 34.61 -6.42
CA LEU A 597 43.67 35.55 -6.78
C LEU A 597 43.64 35.84 -8.30
N ALA A 598 44.82 35.83 -8.98
CA ALA A 598 44.89 36.08 -10.40
C ALA A 598 44.21 34.94 -11.19
N ASN A 599 44.47 33.70 -10.80
CA ASN A 599 43.78 32.55 -11.39
C ASN A 599 42.25 32.58 -11.12
N LEU A 600 41.84 32.90 -9.89
CA LEU A 600 40.42 33.04 -9.55
C LEU A 600 39.73 34.09 -10.44
N LEU A 601 40.30 35.27 -10.56
CA LEU A 601 39.75 36.37 -11.38
C LEU A 601 39.68 35.98 -12.85
N ASN A 602 40.69 35.33 -13.39
CA ASN A 602 40.71 34.87 -14.77
C ASN A 602 39.64 33.85 -15.10
N VAL A 603 39.39 32.94 -14.15
CA VAL A 603 38.32 31.94 -14.31
C VAL A 603 36.92 32.53 -14.12
N LEU A 604 36.79 33.57 -13.30
CA LEU A 604 35.51 34.24 -13.04
C LEU A 604 35.18 35.34 -14.10
N GLU A 605 36.15 35.76 -14.92
CA GLU A 605 36.00 36.84 -15.94
C GLU A 605 34.82 36.58 -16.91
N PRO A 606 34.57 35.34 -17.42
CA PRO A 606 33.44 35.06 -18.30
C PRO A 606 32.07 35.41 -17.72
N TYR A 607 31.94 35.46 -16.42
CA TYR A 607 30.68 35.78 -15.70
C TYR A 607 30.56 37.24 -15.31
N TYR A 608 31.64 38.03 -15.52
CA TYR A 608 31.67 39.46 -15.30
C TYR A 608 31.16 40.23 -16.54
N ARG A 609 30.77 41.45 -16.34
CA ARG A 609 30.18 42.36 -17.35
C ARG A 609 30.87 42.28 -18.72
N GLY A 610 30.10 41.89 -19.76
CA GLY A 610 30.59 41.72 -21.13
C GLY A 610 31.27 40.39 -21.41
N GLY A 611 31.32 39.47 -20.43
CA GLY A 611 31.76 38.10 -20.61
C GLY A 611 30.65 37.20 -21.21
N GLU A 612 31.04 36.01 -21.64
CA GLU A 612 30.15 35.05 -22.31
C GLU A 612 28.92 34.67 -21.47
N TYR A 613 29.06 34.60 -20.11
CA TYR A 613 28.02 34.19 -19.13
C TYR A 613 27.65 35.34 -18.18
N ASP A 614 27.81 36.63 -18.56
CA ASP A 614 27.53 37.77 -17.69
C ASP A 614 26.06 37.84 -17.23
N TYR A 615 25.13 37.36 -18.04
CA TYR A 615 23.70 37.29 -17.77
C TYR A 615 23.38 36.31 -16.64
N LEU A 616 24.20 35.27 -16.43
CA LEU A 616 23.87 34.14 -15.58
C LEU A 616 23.76 34.51 -14.10
N LEU A 617 24.67 35.40 -13.61
CA LEU A 617 24.80 35.74 -12.19
C LEU A 617 24.51 37.20 -11.85
N ASN A 618 24.08 38.01 -12.82
CA ASN A 618 23.83 39.44 -12.68
C ASN A 618 22.41 39.88 -13.03
N SER A 619 21.41 39.01 -12.72
CA SER A 619 20.02 39.33 -13.03
C SER A 619 19.51 40.53 -12.23
N ASP A 620 19.01 41.56 -12.91
CA ASP A 620 18.28 42.68 -12.32
C ASP A 620 16.78 42.33 -12.09
N ARG A 621 16.29 41.25 -12.73
CA ARG A 621 14.92 40.82 -12.61
C ARG A 621 14.80 39.82 -11.44
N GLN A 622 14.11 40.22 -10.42
CA GLN A 622 13.64 39.25 -9.41
C GLN A 622 12.58 38.36 -10.03
N LEU A 623 12.92 37.11 -10.27
CA LEU A 623 11.92 36.10 -10.47
C LEU A 623 11.28 35.86 -9.08
N ASP A 624 10.07 36.38 -8.86
CA ASP A 624 9.28 36.02 -7.67
C ASP A 624 8.88 34.55 -7.73
N LEU A 625 9.87 33.69 -7.49
CA LEU A 625 9.67 32.24 -7.44
C LEU A 625 9.16 31.79 -6.07
N LEU A 626 9.18 32.68 -5.09
CA LEU A 626 8.75 32.32 -3.73
C LEU A 626 7.27 32.01 -3.68
N SER A 627 6.44 32.83 -4.31
CA SER A 627 4.98 32.68 -4.36
C SER A 627 4.51 31.56 -5.28
N LYS A 628 5.32 31.18 -6.29
CA LYS A 628 4.97 30.18 -7.31
C LYS A 628 4.99 28.77 -6.72
N ARG A 629 3.89 28.04 -6.85
CA ARG A 629 3.74 26.72 -6.23
C ARG A 629 4.21 25.56 -7.11
N PHE A 630 4.24 25.72 -8.41
CA PHE A 630 4.70 24.68 -9.36
C PHE A 630 5.71 25.28 -10.33
N ILE A 631 6.95 24.82 -10.26
CA ILE A 631 8.08 25.34 -11.05
C ILE A 631 8.83 24.16 -11.65
N VAL A 632 9.10 24.22 -12.94
CA VAL A 632 9.89 23.23 -13.68
C VAL A 632 11.10 23.92 -14.29
N PHE A 633 12.27 23.36 -14.06
CA PHE A 633 13.52 23.71 -14.74
C PHE A 633 13.89 22.57 -15.68
N GLU A 634 13.75 22.79 -16.97
CA GLU A 634 14.15 21.87 -18.02
C GLU A 634 15.60 22.13 -18.44
N LEU A 635 16.45 21.14 -18.25
CA LEU A 635 17.91 21.29 -18.43
C LEU A 635 18.49 20.45 -19.58
N ASP A 636 17.66 19.84 -20.42
CA ASP A 636 18.15 18.98 -21.50
C ASP A 636 19.14 19.70 -22.45
N ASN A 637 18.84 20.95 -22.82
CA ASN A 637 19.68 21.79 -23.69
C ASN A 637 21.08 22.05 -23.13
N ILE A 638 21.27 21.97 -21.82
CA ILE A 638 22.57 22.13 -21.15
C ILE A 638 23.11 20.86 -20.53
N SER A 639 22.41 19.71 -20.67
CA SER A 639 22.78 18.45 -20.06
C SER A 639 24.19 17.94 -20.37
N SER A 640 24.71 18.31 -21.56
CA SER A 640 26.07 17.99 -21.99
C SER A 640 27.09 19.12 -21.70
N ASN A 641 26.64 20.29 -21.22
CA ASN A 641 27.52 21.41 -20.91
C ASN A 641 28.09 21.30 -19.52
N ARG A 642 29.34 20.86 -19.40
CA ARG A 642 30.02 20.60 -18.12
C ARG A 642 30.23 21.85 -17.25
N THR A 643 30.13 23.05 -17.82
CA THR A 643 30.30 24.31 -17.10
C THR A 643 28.96 24.84 -16.60
N LEU A 644 27.93 24.89 -17.44
CA LEU A 644 26.65 25.48 -17.12
C LEU A 644 25.77 24.59 -16.22
N LEU A 645 25.72 23.28 -16.47
CA LEU A 645 24.86 22.36 -15.73
C LEU A 645 25.09 22.39 -14.21
N PRO A 646 26.33 22.30 -13.68
CA PRO A 646 26.54 22.37 -12.22
C PRO A 646 26.12 23.74 -11.65
N VAL A 647 26.41 24.83 -12.34
CA VAL A 647 26.09 26.20 -11.89
C VAL A 647 24.59 26.41 -11.81
N VAL A 648 23.86 26.07 -12.88
CA VAL A 648 22.39 26.18 -12.91
C VAL A 648 21.76 25.30 -11.86
N THR A 649 22.29 24.11 -11.62
CA THR A 649 21.78 23.21 -10.58
C THR A 649 21.94 23.80 -9.17
N ILE A 650 23.07 24.46 -8.87
CA ILE A 650 23.27 25.17 -7.60
C ILE A 650 22.25 26.30 -7.45
N ILE A 651 22.02 27.09 -8.52
CA ILE A 651 21.04 28.17 -8.53
C ILE A 651 19.65 27.65 -8.19
N ILE A 652 19.23 26.56 -8.83
CA ILE A 652 17.93 25.92 -8.60
C ILE A 652 17.80 25.45 -7.15
N MET A 653 18.84 24.82 -6.62
CA MET A 653 18.84 24.37 -5.21
C MET A 653 18.77 25.54 -4.24
N GLU A 654 19.42 26.66 -4.54
CA GLU A 654 19.33 27.87 -3.71
C GLU A 654 17.91 28.44 -3.71
N VAL A 655 17.23 28.47 -4.86
CA VAL A 655 15.80 28.85 -4.93
C VAL A 655 14.97 27.95 -4.00
N PHE A 656 15.23 26.67 -4.01
CA PHE A 656 14.51 25.74 -3.16
C PHE A 656 14.79 25.96 -1.67
N ILE A 657 16.05 26.19 -1.29
CA ILE A 657 16.43 26.49 0.10
C ILE A 657 15.77 27.78 0.58
N ASN A 658 15.71 28.81 -0.24
CA ASN A 658 15.00 30.04 0.08
C ASN A 658 13.50 29.77 0.34
N LYS A 659 12.86 28.96 -0.51
CA LYS A 659 11.47 28.53 -0.28
C LYS A 659 11.32 27.77 1.05
N MET A 660 12.25 26.85 1.35
CA MET A 660 12.21 26.07 2.59
C MET A 660 12.18 26.97 3.83
N ARG A 661 12.99 28.01 3.84
CA ARG A 661 13.16 28.89 5.00
C ARG A 661 12.01 29.89 5.18
N ARG A 662 11.55 30.49 4.10
CA ARG A 662 10.53 31.53 4.13
C ARG A 662 9.11 31.01 4.27
N LEU A 663 8.79 29.89 3.65
CA LEU A 663 7.44 29.30 3.66
C LEU A 663 7.28 28.34 4.87
N LYS A 664 7.16 28.86 6.06
CA LYS A 664 6.97 28.07 7.28
C LYS A 664 5.59 27.40 7.30
N GLY A 665 5.55 26.11 7.70
CA GLY A 665 4.29 25.35 7.81
C GLY A 665 3.68 24.87 6.48
N ILE A 666 4.27 25.25 5.34
CA ILE A 666 3.82 24.83 4.01
C ILE A 666 4.71 23.67 3.55
N ARG A 667 4.14 22.64 2.93
CA ARG A 667 4.89 21.54 2.33
C ARG A 667 5.65 21.98 1.10
N LYS A 668 6.89 21.53 0.97
CA LYS A 668 7.74 21.79 -0.20
C LYS A 668 8.36 20.49 -0.66
N MET A 669 8.47 20.32 -1.98
CA MET A 669 9.15 19.20 -2.60
C MET A 669 10.12 19.70 -3.65
N ILE A 670 11.33 19.17 -3.66
CA ILE A 670 12.22 19.21 -4.81
C ILE A 670 12.36 17.82 -5.38
N LEU A 671 12.10 17.68 -6.68
CA LEU A 671 12.32 16.44 -7.41
C LEU A 671 13.38 16.69 -8.47
N ILE A 672 14.42 15.85 -8.49
CA ILE A 672 15.57 15.99 -9.38
C ILE A 672 15.69 14.70 -10.19
N GLU A 673 15.48 14.81 -11.50
CA GLU A 673 15.72 13.71 -12.43
C GLU A 673 17.18 13.73 -12.90
N GLU A 674 17.78 12.55 -13.05
CA GLU A 674 19.12 12.33 -13.60
C GLU A 674 20.23 13.20 -12.97
N CYS A 675 20.11 13.46 -11.66
CA CYS A 675 20.93 14.47 -10.98
C CYS A 675 22.43 14.12 -10.86
N TRP A 676 22.85 12.85 -11.07
CA TRP A 676 24.25 12.45 -10.95
C TRP A 676 25.15 13.10 -12.00
N LYS A 677 24.62 13.49 -13.15
CA LYS A 677 25.41 14.30 -14.12
C LYS A 677 25.92 15.59 -13.51
N ALA A 678 25.15 16.20 -12.60
CA ALA A 678 25.54 17.37 -11.83
C ALA A 678 26.31 17.01 -10.55
N LEU A 679 26.27 15.77 -10.08
CA LEU A 679 26.85 15.30 -8.81
C LEU A 679 28.29 14.81 -8.93
N THR A 680 28.91 14.96 -10.06
CA THR A 680 30.30 14.54 -10.31
C THR A 680 31.31 15.35 -9.49
N SER A 681 30.97 16.60 -9.07
CA SER A 681 31.85 17.40 -8.24
C SER A 681 31.67 17.15 -6.75
N ALA A 682 32.80 17.12 -5.98
CA ALA A 682 32.81 16.94 -4.53
C ALA A 682 32.01 18.04 -3.80
N ASN A 683 32.04 19.26 -4.30
CA ASN A 683 31.32 20.40 -3.75
C ASN A 683 29.81 20.24 -3.88
N MET A 684 29.33 19.81 -5.05
CA MET A 684 27.92 19.54 -5.28
C MET A 684 27.39 18.40 -4.41
N SER A 685 28.16 17.34 -4.28
CA SER A 685 27.85 16.20 -3.42
C SER A 685 27.68 16.61 -1.95
N THR A 686 28.52 17.49 -1.46
CA THR A 686 28.43 18.05 -0.11
C THR A 686 27.16 18.89 0.08
N TYR A 687 26.80 19.65 -0.93
CA TYR A 687 25.60 20.48 -0.93
C TYR A 687 24.31 19.64 -0.94
N ILE A 688 24.24 18.57 -1.73
CA ILE A 688 23.10 17.64 -1.74
C ILE A 688 23.00 16.88 -0.41
N ARG A 689 24.13 16.48 0.17
CA ARG A 689 24.16 15.90 1.51
C ARG A 689 23.56 16.85 2.54
N TYR A 690 23.90 18.12 2.46
CA TYR A 690 23.30 19.17 3.32
C TYR A 690 21.80 19.30 3.08
N LEU A 691 21.35 19.34 1.83
CA LEU A 691 19.94 19.43 1.46
C LEU A 691 19.13 18.26 2.08
N TYR A 692 19.56 17.03 1.85
CA TYR A 692 18.88 15.83 2.36
C TYR A 692 18.80 15.80 3.88
N LYS A 693 19.83 16.22 4.58
CA LYS A 693 19.84 16.30 6.05
C LYS A 693 18.96 17.44 6.59
N THR A 694 18.80 18.52 5.84
CA THR A 694 18.19 19.76 6.32
C THR A 694 16.71 19.87 5.96
N VAL A 695 16.30 19.35 4.81
CA VAL A 695 14.95 19.53 4.22
C VAL A 695 13.83 19.10 5.18
N ARG A 696 14.04 18.05 5.96
CA ARG A 696 13.06 17.54 6.93
C ARG A 696 12.66 18.56 7.99
N LYS A 697 13.59 19.45 8.41
CA LYS A 697 13.37 20.46 9.45
C LYS A 697 12.40 21.55 9.00
N TYR A 698 12.23 21.74 7.69
CA TYR A 698 11.42 22.81 7.10
C TYR A 698 10.14 22.30 6.43
N PHE A 699 9.64 21.13 6.83
CA PHE A 699 8.48 20.49 6.22
C PHE A 699 8.67 20.30 4.71
N GLY A 700 9.86 19.85 4.35
CA GLY A 700 10.27 19.63 2.97
C GLY A 700 10.57 18.16 2.68
N GLU A 701 10.61 17.84 1.40
CA GLU A 701 10.91 16.51 0.84
C GLU A 701 11.90 16.68 -0.32
N ALA A 702 12.93 15.84 -0.34
CA ALA A 702 13.84 15.71 -1.47
C ALA A 702 13.57 14.37 -2.16
N VAL A 703 13.38 14.41 -3.48
CA VAL A 703 13.13 13.25 -4.32
C VAL A 703 14.18 13.19 -5.40
N VAL A 704 14.88 12.08 -5.51
CA VAL A 704 15.81 11.80 -6.59
C VAL A 704 15.27 10.65 -7.43
N VAL A 705 15.33 10.83 -8.72
CA VAL A 705 14.85 9.89 -9.72
C VAL A 705 16.00 9.47 -10.62
N THR A 706 16.18 8.15 -10.81
CA THR A 706 17.25 7.61 -11.64
C THR A 706 16.79 6.50 -12.56
N GLN A 707 17.48 6.35 -13.69
CA GLN A 707 17.27 5.27 -14.64
C GLN A 707 18.29 4.15 -14.47
N GLU A 708 19.53 4.47 -14.13
CA GLU A 708 20.65 3.54 -14.13
C GLU A 708 21.17 3.25 -12.72
N VAL A 709 21.34 1.96 -12.47
CA VAL A 709 21.88 1.48 -11.18
C VAL A 709 23.39 1.75 -11.10
N ASP A 710 24.06 1.65 -12.23
CA ASP A 710 25.52 1.82 -12.33
C ASP A 710 25.96 3.25 -11.94
N ASP A 711 25.13 4.26 -12.20
CA ASP A 711 25.35 5.65 -11.77
C ASP A 711 25.40 5.80 -10.24
N ILE A 712 24.61 4.98 -9.56
CA ILE A 712 24.55 4.99 -8.09
C ILE A 712 25.73 4.22 -7.50
N ILE A 713 26.07 3.07 -8.09
CA ILE A 713 27.16 2.20 -7.61
C ILE A 713 28.51 2.90 -7.77
N SER A 714 28.71 3.63 -8.87
CA SER A 714 29.96 4.33 -9.19
C SER A 714 30.26 5.53 -8.29
N SER A 715 29.23 6.12 -7.64
CA SER A 715 29.40 7.29 -6.77
C SER A 715 29.16 6.94 -5.29
N PRO A 716 30.19 6.73 -4.47
CA PRO A 716 30.05 6.50 -3.02
C PRO A 716 29.24 7.61 -2.33
N ILE A 717 29.37 8.83 -2.80
CA ILE A 717 28.74 10.02 -2.21
C ILE A 717 27.22 10.01 -2.45
N VAL A 718 26.78 9.60 -3.63
CA VAL A 718 25.35 9.43 -3.96
C VAL A 718 24.75 8.34 -3.08
N LYS A 719 25.43 7.21 -2.96
CA LYS A 719 25.02 6.10 -2.10
C LYS A 719 24.79 6.54 -0.66
N GLU A 720 25.81 7.15 -0.05
CA GLU A 720 25.75 7.55 1.35
C GLU A 720 24.82 8.73 1.61
N SER A 721 24.76 9.67 0.67
CA SER A 721 24.02 10.91 0.89
C SER A 721 22.54 10.82 0.53
N ILE A 722 22.19 10.08 -0.52
CA ILE A 722 20.82 9.97 -1.03
C ILE A 722 20.14 8.72 -0.49
N ILE A 723 20.69 7.54 -0.76
CA ILE A 723 20.04 6.27 -0.43
C ILE A 723 19.84 6.12 1.09
N ASN A 724 20.87 6.45 1.88
CA ASN A 724 20.79 6.33 3.33
C ASN A 724 19.91 7.39 4.00
N ASN A 725 19.55 8.47 3.29
CA ASN A 725 18.67 9.52 3.80
C ASN A 725 17.32 9.56 3.08
N ALA A 726 16.98 8.54 2.31
CA ALA A 726 15.67 8.36 1.68
C ALA A 726 15.00 7.12 2.28
N ASP A 727 14.11 7.33 3.24
CA ASP A 727 13.40 6.24 3.90
C ASP A 727 12.27 5.67 3.05
N CYS A 728 11.77 6.45 2.08
CA CYS A 728 10.83 5.98 1.07
C CYS A 728 11.60 5.59 -0.20
N LYS A 729 11.55 4.31 -0.55
CA LYS A 729 12.14 3.76 -1.77
C LYS A 729 11.04 3.33 -2.71
N ILE A 730 11.13 3.73 -3.97
CA ILE A 730 10.13 3.47 -5.00
C ILE A 730 10.83 2.83 -6.19
N LEU A 731 10.45 1.62 -6.53
CA LEU A 731 11.01 0.91 -7.66
C LEU A 731 9.92 0.57 -8.68
N LEU A 732 10.22 0.88 -9.93
CA LEU A 732 9.40 0.47 -11.07
C LEU A 732 9.93 -0.84 -11.64
N ASP A 733 9.39 -1.30 -12.76
CA ASP A 733 9.75 -2.57 -13.39
C ASP A 733 11.27 -2.74 -13.59
N GLN A 734 11.85 -3.74 -12.91
CA GLN A 734 13.29 -4.01 -12.92
C GLN A 734 13.70 -5.17 -13.86
N ARG A 735 12.82 -5.63 -14.76
CA ARG A 735 13.11 -6.76 -15.67
C ARG A 735 14.38 -6.58 -16.50
N LYS A 736 14.69 -5.34 -16.90
CA LYS A 736 15.95 -5.02 -17.59
C LYS A 736 17.22 -5.29 -16.77
N TYR A 737 17.10 -5.24 -15.44
CA TYR A 737 18.21 -5.42 -14.51
C TYR A 737 18.15 -6.72 -13.73
N MET A 738 17.36 -7.71 -14.20
CA MET A 738 17.18 -9.02 -13.53
C MET A 738 18.52 -9.69 -13.19
N ASN A 739 19.51 -9.60 -14.08
CA ASN A 739 20.82 -10.21 -13.88
C ASN A 739 21.71 -9.46 -12.88
N LYS A 740 21.43 -8.19 -12.62
CA LYS A 740 22.15 -7.33 -11.66
C LYS A 740 21.32 -7.07 -10.39
N PHE A 741 20.15 -7.70 -10.24
CA PHE A 741 19.22 -7.38 -9.16
C PHE A 741 19.80 -7.65 -7.79
N ASP A 742 20.66 -8.63 -7.62
CA ASP A 742 21.37 -8.90 -6.36
C ASP A 742 22.22 -7.70 -5.88
N GLN A 743 22.79 -6.94 -6.84
CA GLN A 743 23.51 -5.70 -6.53
C GLN A 743 22.55 -4.59 -6.09
N ILE A 744 21.39 -4.48 -6.73
CA ILE A 744 20.31 -3.54 -6.34
C ILE A 744 19.83 -3.87 -4.94
N GLN A 745 19.55 -5.15 -4.68
CA GLN A 745 19.12 -5.65 -3.38
C GLN A 745 20.10 -5.28 -2.27
N THR A 746 21.38 -5.57 -2.47
CA THR A 746 22.44 -5.22 -1.52
C THR A 746 22.60 -3.72 -1.34
N LEU A 747 22.58 -2.96 -2.43
CA LEU A 747 22.72 -1.51 -2.43
C LEU A 747 21.61 -0.81 -1.64
N LEU A 748 20.37 -1.22 -1.86
CA LEU A 748 19.18 -0.62 -1.24
C LEU A 748 18.83 -1.27 0.11
N GLY A 749 19.50 -2.36 0.50
CA GLY A 749 19.22 -3.10 1.73
C GLY A 749 17.84 -3.77 1.72
N LEU A 750 17.45 -4.37 0.58
CA LEU A 750 16.15 -4.99 0.42
C LEU A 750 16.14 -6.41 0.98
N SER A 751 15.05 -6.76 1.66
CA SER A 751 14.77 -8.13 2.13
C SER A 751 14.36 -9.05 0.97
N GLU A 752 14.34 -10.38 1.21
CA GLU A 752 13.86 -11.35 0.23
C GLU A 752 12.37 -11.13 -0.12
N LYS A 753 11.56 -10.73 0.83
CA LYS A 753 10.16 -10.33 0.62
C LYS A 753 10.05 -9.15 -0.36
N GLU A 754 10.81 -8.10 -0.12
CA GLU A 754 10.82 -6.92 -0.97
C GLU A 754 11.34 -7.25 -2.37
N ARG A 755 12.35 -8.13 -2.47
CA ARG A 755 12.81 -8.70 -3.74
C ARG A 755 11.68 -9.38 -4.51
N ALA A 756 10.92 -10.25 -3.84
CA ALA A 756 9.81 -10.96 -4.46
C ALA A 756 8.73 -10.01 -4.97
N GLN A 757 8.36 -9.01 -4.16
CA GLN A 757 7.42 -7.97 -4.55
C GLN A 757 7.90 -7.18 -5.78
N ILE A 758 9.15 -6.73 -5.79
CA ILE A 758 9.71 -5.94 -6.90
C ILE A 758 9.77 -6.75 -8.19
N LEU A 759 10.21 -8.01 -8.12
CA LEU A 759 10.29 -8.88 -9.30
C LEU A 759 8.91 -9.32 -9.81
N SER A 760 7.86 -9.19 -9.01
CA SER A 760 6.47 -9.45 -9.41
C SER A 760 5.82 -8.32 -10.21
N ILE A 761 6.46 -7.14 -10.30
CA ILE A 761 5.92 -5.96 -11.00
C ILE A 761 5.61 -6.29 -12.46
N ASN A 762 4.39 -5.98 -12.89
CA ASN A 762 3.86 -6.20 -14.24
C ASN A 762 3.87 -7.66 -14.71
N GLN A 763 3.93 -8.66 -13.81
CA GLN A 763 3.85 -10.09 -14.20
C GLN A 763 2.42 -10.49 -14.58
N ALA A 764 1.44 -9.99 -13.88
CA ALA A 764 0.03 -10.36 -14.04
C ALA A 764 -0.86 -9.19 -14.47
N ASN A 765 -0.43 -8.44 -15.49
CA ASN A 765 -1.23 -7.35 -16.03
C ASN A 765 -2.61 -7.85 -16.51
N ASP A 766 -3.65 -7.18 -16.06
CA ASP A 766 -5.02 -7.38 -16.58
C ASP A 766 -5.14 -6.62 -17.89
N SER A 767 -5.42 -7.34 -18.98
CA SER A 767 -5.56 -6.73 -20.32
C SER A 767 -6.76 -5.78 -20.45
N ARG A 768 -7.71 -5.83 -19.50
CA ARG A 768 -8.87 -4.94 -19.45
C ARG A 768 -8.56 -3.58 -18.80
N ARG A 769 -7.40 -3.45 -18.17
CA ARG A 769 -6.97 -2.24 -17.45
C ARG A 769 -5.63 -1.76 -17.99
N THR A 770 -5.48 -0.46 -18.18
CA THR A 770 -4.21 0.16 -18.61
C THR A 770 -3.52 0.79 -17.40
N TYR A 771 -2.49 0.11 -16.89
CA TYR A 771 -1.73 0.59 -15.74
C TYR A 771 -0.27 0.12 -15.79
N LYS A 772 0.57 0.75 -14.96
CA LYS A 772 1.92 0.29 -14.62
C LYS A 772 1.98 0.07 -13.12
N GLU A 773 2.60 -1.01 -12.71
CA GLU A 773 2.80 -1.28 -11.29
C GLU A 773 4.06 -0.60 -10.77
N VAL A 774 4.03 -0.23 -9.51
CA VAL A 774 5.14 0.38 -8.77
C VAL A 774 5.22 -0.22 -7.38
N TRP A 775 6.44 -0.57 -6.98
CA TRP A 775 6.71 -0.99 -5.60
C TRP A 775 7.07 0.24 -4.75
N ILE A 776 6.51 0.31 -3.55
CA ILE A 776 6.78 1.36 -2.57
C ILE A 776 7.18 0.70 -1.25
N GLY A 777 8.40 1.00 -0.79
CA GLY A 777 8.95 0.56 0.50
C GLY A 777 9.18 1.73 1.43
N LEU A 778 8.81 1.58 2.69
CA LEU A 778 8.84 2.59 3.74
C LEU A 778 9.66 2.09 4.93
N GLY A 779 10.84 2.70 5.15
CA GLY A 779 11.70 2.43 6.28
C GLY A 779 12.21 0.98 6.42
N GLY A 780 12.09 0.16 5.39
CA GLY A 780 12.40 -1.28 5.43
C GLY A 780 11.41 -2.11 6.28
N VAL A 781 10.29 -1.52 6.69
CA VAL A 781 9.26 -2.16 7.54
C VAL A 781 8.00 -2.49 6.77
N GLN A 782 7.52 -1.55 5.96
CA GLN A 782 6.32 -1.71 5.14
C GLN A 782 6.67 -1.63 3.67
N SER A 783 6.12 -2.53 2.89
CA SER A 783 6.30 -2.51 1.44
C SER A 783 5.14 -3.21 0.73
N ALA A 784 4.75 -2.68 -0.42
CA ALA A 784 3.74 -3.28 -1.28
C ALA A 784 3.87 -2.81 -2.74
N VAL A 785 3.19 -3.50 -3.64
CA VAL A 785 3.11 -3.16 -5.07
C VAL A 785 1.73 -2.61 -5.39
N TYR A 786 1.68 -1.42 -5.96
CA TYR A 786 0.45 -0.73 -6.34
C TYR A 786 0.39 -0.50 -7.84
N ALA A 787 -0.80 -0.33 -8.36
CA ALA A 787 -1.01 0.03 -9.76
C ALA A 787 -1.14 1.56 -9.91
N THR A 788 -0.37 2.14 -10.81
CA THR A 788 -0.55 3.51 -11.28
C THR A 788 -1.54 3.48 -12.45
N GLU A 789 -2.81 3.46 -12.13
CA GLU A 789 -3.90 3.55 -13.09
C GLU A 789 -4.50 4.95 -13.04
N VAL A 790 -4.80 5.52 -14.20
CA VAL A 790 -5.27 6.91 -14.35
C VAL A 790 -6.35 7.01 -15.40
N SER A 791 -7.08 8.11 -15.41
CA SER A 791 -8.05 8.43 -16.48
C SER A 791 -7.34 8.73 -17.82
N THR A 792 -8.10 8.68 -18.90
CA THR A 792 -7.59 9.04 -20.24
C THR A 792 -7.08 10.49 -20.29
N GLU A 793 -7.75 11.40 -19.59
CA GLU A 793 -7.32 12.79 -19.49
C GLU A 793 -6.00 12.95 -18.75
N GLU A 794 -5.81 12.22 -17.65
CA GLU A 794 -4.53 12.23 -16.93
C GLU A 794 -3.41 11.61 -17.79
N TYR A 795 -3.70 10.52 -18.48
CA TYR A 795 -2.75 9.90 -19.41
C TYR A 795 -2.27 10.88 -20.47
N LEU A 796 -3.20 11.58 -21.16
CA LEU A 796 -2.87 12.57 -22.17
C LEU A 796 -2.11 13.78 -21.62
N CYS A 797 -2.30 14.09 -20.33
CA CYS A 797 -1.54 15.16 -19.66
C CYS A 797 -0.12 14.74 -19.30
N TYR A 798 0.11 13.46 -18.98
CA TYR A 798 1.40 12.93 -18.49
C TYR A 798 2.24 12.26 -19.58
N THR A 799 1.65 11.98 -20.75
CA THR A 799 2.34 11.22 -21.79
C THR A 799 3.64 11.94 -22.23
N THR A 800 4.70 11.16 -22.33
CA THR A 800 5.99 11.56 -22.87
C THR A 800 6.21 10.99 -24.27
N GLU A 801 5.21 10.27 -24.82
CA GLU A 801 5.26 9.77 -26.18
C GLU A 801 5.10 10.96 -27.16
N GLU A 802 6.08 11.14 -28.03
CA GLU A 802 6.22 12.33 -28.87
C GLU A 802 4.98 12.59 -29.76
N ARG A 803 4.43 11.56 -30.37
CA ARG A 803 3.27 11.69 -31.28
C ARG A 803 2.02 12.13 -30.51
N GLU A 804 1.75 11.50 -29.38
CA GLU A 804 0.61 11.83 -28.52
C GLU A 804 0.73 13.24 -27.95
N LYS A 805 1.96 13.62 -27.52
CA LYS A 805 2.24 14.96 -27.02
C LYS A 805 2.01 16.01 -28.12
N MET A 806 2.52 15.77 -29.33
CA MET A 806 2.29 16.63 -30.49
C MET A 806 0.81 16.73 -30.86
N GLU A 807 0.05 15.64 -30.76
CA GLU A 807 -1.39 15.63 -30.99
C GLU A 807 -2.14 16.54 -30.01
N VAL A 808 -1.82 16.43 -28.72
CA VAL A 808 -2.38 17.30 -27.66
C VAL A 808 -2.04 18.76 -27.92
N MET A 809 -0.78 19.08 -28.23
CA MET A 809 -0.32 20.45 -28.48
C MET A 809 -0.96 21.05 -29.75
N ALA A 810 -0.99 20.31 -30.85
CA ALA A 810 -1.63 20.75 -32.08
C ALA A 810 -3.14 20.99 -31.93
N ARG A 811 -3.81 20.16 -31.09
CA ARG A 811 -5.23 20.37 -30.78
C ARG A 811 -5.40 21.60 -29.86
N ALA A 812 -4.49 21.82 -28.94
CA ALA A 812 -4.52 23.00 -28.06
C ALA A 812 -4.35 24.30 -28.87
N GLU A 813 -3.41 24.36 -29.84
CA GLU A 813 -3.23 25.50 -30.71
C GLU A 813 -4.52 25.84 -31.48
N LYS A 814 -5.22 24.83 -32.05
CA LYS A 814 -6.50 25.01 -32.74
C LYS A 814 -7.61 25.55 -31.82
N LEU A 815 -7.48 25.34 -30.53
CA LEU A 815 -8.42 25.79 -29.49
C LEU A 815 -7.91 27.07 -28.77
N GLY A 816 -7.04 27.86 -29.40
CA GLY A 816 -6.52 29.12 -28.84
C GLY A 816 -5.58 28.92 -27.64
N GLY A 817 -4.84 27.83 -27.62
CA GLY A 817 -3.89 27.48 -26.55
C GLY A 817 -4.55 26.84 -25.33
N ASP A 818 -5.81 26.39 -25.45
CA ASP A 818 -6.53 25.73 -24.34
C ASP A 818 -6.20 24.23 -24.29
N ILE A 819 -5.13 23.88 -23.56
CA ILE A 819 -4.71 22.49 -23.36
C ILE A 819 -5.76 21.64 -22.62
N GLN A 820 -6.54 22.22 -21.69
CA GLN A 820 -7.59 21.50 -20.98
C GLN A 820 -8.73 21.08 -21.94
N ALA A 821 -9.15 21.99 -22.82
CA ALA A 821 -10.16 21.68 -23.84
C ALA A 821 -9.64 20.64 -24.85
N ALA A 822 -8.36 20.72 -25.21
CA ALA A 822 -7.72 19.76 -26.11
C ALA A 822 -7.70 18.35 -25.52
N ILE A 823 -7.23 18.20 -24.29
CA ILE A 823 -7.20 16.90 -23.57
C ILE A 823 -8.62 16.33 -23.46
N ARG A 824 -9.61 17.14 -23.09
CA ARG A 824 -11.01 16.70 -22.98
C ARG A 824 -11.59 16.20 -24.30
N ALA A 825 -11.28 16.90 -25.42
CA ALA A 825 -11.75 16.50 -26.74
C ALA A 825 -11.13 15.16 -27.15
N LEU A 826 -9.83 15.03 -27.02
CA LEU A 826 -9.10 13.80 -27.36
C LEU A 826 -9.49 12.62 -26.49
N ALA A 827 -9.72 12.83 -25.20
CA ALA A 827 -10.20 11.78 -24.29
C ALA A 827 -11.55 11.22 -24.73
N ARG A 828 -12.51 12.08 -25.07
CA ARG A 828 -13.82 11.66 -25.61
C ARG A 828 -13.71 10.90 -26.93
N GLU A 829 -12.86 11.39 -27.85
CA GLU A 829 -12.63 10.72 -29.13
C GLU A 829 -12.06 9.29 -28.93
N ARG A 830 -11.19 9.08 -27.97
CA ARG A 830 -10.62 7.76 -27.63
C ARG A 830 -11.62 6.85 -26.94
N GLU A 831 -12.46 7.36 -26.06
CA GLU A 831 -13.55 6.62 -25.42
C GLU A 831 -14.57 6.14 -26.45
N ASP A 832 -15.01 7.01 -27.36
CA ASP A 832 -15.92 6.66 -28.44
C ASP A 832 -15.36 5.59 -29.41
N GLN A 833 -14.04 5.60 -29.64
CA GLN A 833 -13.37 4.58 -30.45
C GLN A 833 -13.30 3.21 -29.75
N ASN A 834 -13.11 3.17 -28.45
CA ASN A 834 -13.09 1.94 -27.66
C ASN A 834 -14.50 1.33 -27.48
N PHE A 835 -15.56 2.12 -27.66
CA PHE A 835 -16.97 1.67 -27.65
C PHE A 835 -17.47 1.18 -29.01
N ARG A 836 -16.69 1.25 -30.07
CA ARG A 836 -17.08 0.63 -31.38
C ARG A 836 -16.74 -0.84 -31.35
N PRO A 837 -17.76 -1.78 -31.48
CA PRO A 837 -17.57 -3.22 -31.41
C PRO A 837 -16.75 -3.76 -32.58
#